data_cea0e934a87dd99aa0fdbd207b65f348
#
_entry.id   cea0e934a87dd99aa0fdbd207b65f348
#
_cell.length_a   1.000
_cell.length_b   1.000
_cell.length_c   1.000
_cell.angle_alpha   90.00
_cell.angle_beta   90.00
_cell.angle_gamma   90.00
#
_symmetry.space_group_name_H-M   'P 1'
#
loop_
_entity.id
_entity.type
_entity.pdbx_description
1 polymer ?
#
loop_
_entity_poly.entity_id
_entity_poly.type
_entity_poly.pdbx_seq_one_letter_code
_entity_poly.pdbx_strand_id
1 'polypeptide(L)'
;MSAVLLARVAAFGGQEAVQEVLRLAGSPRSIEYLTDITNWIAYDEAVALWHAGAQVTHHPQFARAVGVDAAERLGSSQIAAMLRSLGSPEKAYVAVAKGAAEFSTVTRLEVTDGRPGFAEVVATAADGFPRSIEHCAWTSGLLTCPPVLFGLAPGVVEHEECQAMGAERCVYRVTWEPALSTPDSSGQVIALRHQLEAMKERLRSVFDTASDLIAVDDLDAVLARITARAALEVRAIRYLLAVRVKPDGELHTHHKGFEQEGVADYLDELLSRDPAEHPESWLVVPVASNRREYGRLVALRGPGQSFLPEERELFEVYARYAASALDGASALAQAKEQGDQSSALLSLARALAAAGTSSEIARRLADAVPLVVDCDRVGVCLWDAARGELVRRAVTTHDGAVESEKNVWVPVPGSTLDRLVTGSNTGPVFVDATTDDVRLQQMLIELDLAAAMLVPLATADSFLGLLIISVFDRPDRLKPTPELLDRVSGVAAQAITALQNGCLLDEMTHQALHDQLTGLANRLQFTDQLRAAVERAREQVHPVTLLYLDLDGFKPVNDEFGHDVGDQLLVAVAKRMTACTRSADTVARLGGDEFAVLINSRTAAGDAEEVSERLADALTRPFMIDGHELLLGASIGRAVYPIDADTPDGLLRSADAAMFAVKRGTRGRGSSTTHAVRGR
;
A
#
# COMPACT_ATOMS: atom_id res chain seq x y z
N MET A 1 -31.33 -28.90 24.51
CA MET A 1 -31.93 -29.57 25.64
C MET A 1 -31.23 -29.24 26.95
N SER A 2 -29.94 -29.58 27.11
CA SER A 2 -29.15 -29.36 28.33
C SER A 2 -29.12 -27.87 28.79
N ALA A 3 -28.99 -26.93 27.92
CA ALA A 3 -29.04 -25.50 28.26
C ALA A 3 -30.37 -25.07 28.92
N VAL A 4 -31.50 -25.58 28.44
CA VAL A 4 -32.83 -25.29 29.01
C VAL A 4 -32.98 -25.94 30.40
N LEU A 5 -32.53 -27.20 30.53
CA LEU A 5 -32.52 -27.93 31.78
C LEU A 5 -31.72 -27.19 32.85
N LEU A 6 -30.45 -26.84 32.53
CA LEU A 6 -29.58 -26.15 33.49
C LEU A 6 -30.13 -24.77 33.88
N ALA A 7 -30.70 -24.05 32.93
CA ALA A 7 -31.31 -22.76 33.24
C ALA A 7 -32.55 -22.89 34.17
N ARG A 8 -33.37 -23.95 34.03
CA ARG A 8 -34.47 -24.21 34.94
C ARG A 8 -33.97 -24.56 36.36
N VAL A 9 -32.92 -25.38 36.43
CA VAL A 9 -32.28 -25.71 37.73
C VAL A 9 -31.67 -24.44 38.35
N ALA A 10 -31.00 -23.62 37.58
CA ALA A 10 -30.43 -22.36 38.07
C ALA A 10 -31.50 -21.38 38.59
N ALA A 11 -32.66 -21.33 37.95
CA ALA A 11 -33.80 -20.53 38.42
C ALA A 11 -34.39 -21.07 39.77
N PHE A 12 -34.25 -22.36 40.03
CA PHE A 12 -34.72 -22.98 41.28
C PHE A 12 -33.75 -22.74 42.46
N GLY A 13 -32.45 -22.99 42.29
CA GLY A 13 -31.47 -22.97 43.39
C GLY A 13 -30.10 -22.41 43.03
N GLY A 14 -30.00 -21.59 42.01
CA GLY A 14 -28.75 -20.95 41.59
C GLY A 14 -27.69 -21.90 41.07
N GLN A 15 -26.43 -21.46 41.09
CA GLN A 15 -25.27 -22.23 40.59
C GLN A 15 -24.99 -23.49 41.44
N GLU A 16 -25.31 -23.47 42.74
CA GLU A 16 -25.14 -24.63 43.62
C GLU A 16 -26.04 -25.79 43.19
N ALA A 17 -27.31 -25.52 42.87
CA ALA A 17 -28.22 -26.56 42.38
C ALA A 17 -27.75 -27.11 41.01
N VAL A 18 -27.20 -26.28 40.15
CA VAL A 18 -26.64 -26.73 38.88
C VAL A 18 -25.44 -27.65 39.07
N GLN A 19 -24.53 -27.31 39.98
CA GLN A 19 -23.38 -28.17 40.30
C GLN A 19 -23.83 -29.52 40.90
N GLU A 20 -24.86 -29.52 41.77
CA GLU A 20 -25.38 -30.74 42.35
C GLU A 20 -26.06 -31.64 41.29
N VAL A 21 -26.77 -31.07 40.33
CA VAL A 21 -27.32 -31.82 39.19
C VAL A 21 -26.20 -32.48 38.37
N LEU A 22 -25.14 -31.77 38.05
CA LEU A 22 -24.03 -32.32 37.30
C LEU A 22 -23.33 -33.45 38.07
N ARG A 23 -23.15 -33.27 39.37
CA ARG A 23 -22.57 -34.27 40.25
C ARG A 23 -23.43 -35.55 40.32
N LEU A 24 -24.74 -35.42 40.52
CA LEU A 24 -25.66 -36.54 40.57
C LEU A 24 -25.82 -37.27 39.24
N ALA A 25 -25.80 -36.52 38.13
CA ALA A 25 -25.84 -37.10 36.78
C ALA A 25 -24.51 -37.76 36.37
N GLY A 26 -23.42 -37.54 37.11
CA GLY A 26 -22.11 -38.03 36.75
C GLY A 26 -21.59 -37.45 35.43
N SER A 27 -22.03 -36.26 35.01
CA SER A 27 -21.66 -35.66 33.75
C SER A 27 -20.21 -35.18 33.80
N PRO A 28 -19.34 -35.59 32.85
CA PRO A 28 -17.95 -35.13 32.77
C PRO A 28 -17.81 -33.75 32.09
N ARG A 29 -18.91 -33.17 31.65
CA ARG A 29 -18.97 -31.97 30.84
C ARG A 29 -19.00 -30.70 31.69
N SER A 30 -18.37 -29.60 31.19
CA SER A 30 -18.50 -28.29 31.82
C SER A 30 -19.88 -27.66 31.58
N ILE A 31 -20.27 -26.73 32.44
CA ILE A 31 -21.51 -25.96 32.25
C ILE A 31 -21.49 -25.25 30.89
N GLU A 32 -20.34 -24.68 30.52
CA GLU A 32 -20.16 -23.99 29.27
C GLU A 32 -20.41 -24.91 28.05
N TYR A 33 -19.89 -26.15 28.09
CA TYR A 33 -20.15 -27.17 27.06
C TYR A 33 -21.64 -27.51 26.97
N LEU A 34 -22.32 -27.69 28.10
CA LEU A 34 -23.73 -28.10 28.17
C LEU A 34 -24.72 -26.97 27.85
N THR A 35 -24.28 -25.72 27.94
CA THR A 35 -25.09 -24.54 27.59
C THR A 35 -24.89 -24.10 26.14
N ASP A 36 -23.82 -24.54 25.48
CA ASP A 36 -23.62 -24.31 24.05
C ASP A 36 -24.59 -25.21 23.25
N ILE A 37 -25.50 -24.59 22.52
CA ILE A 37 -26.56 -25.26 21.75
C ILE A 37 -26.04 -26.09 20.58
N THR A 38 -24.80 -25.89 20.18
CA THR A 38 -24.12 -26.64 19.10
C THR A 38 -23.55 -27.97 19.58
N ASN A 39 -23.40 -28.16 20.87
CA ASN A 39 -22.85 -29.39 21.44
C ASN A 39 -23.91 -30.46 21.65
N TRP A 40 -23.54 -31.70 21.33
CA TRP A 40 -24.37 -32.90 21.51
C TRP A 40 -23.95 -33.63 22.77
N ILE A 41 -24.93 -34.20 23.46
CA ILE A 41 -24.69 -35.09 24.60
C ILE A 41 -25.23 -36.48 24.31
N ALA A 42 -24.62 -37.48 24.94
CA ALA A 42 -25.08 -38.86 24.82
C ALA A 42 -26.49 -39.00 25.40
N TYR A 43 -27.28 -39.93 24.88
CA TYR A 43 -28.65 -40.16 25.32
C TYR A 43 -28.74 -40.51 26.82
N ASP A 44 -27.86 -41.40 27.29
CA ASP A 44 -27.80 -41.79 28.69
C ASP A 44 -27.43 -40.64 29.61
N GLU A 45 -26.54 -39.75 29.17
CA GLU A 45 -26.20 -38.52 29.89
C GLU A 45 -27.42 -37.56 29.96
N ALA A 46 -28.19 -37.44 28.88
CA ALA A 46 -29.39 -36.66 28.85
C ALA A 46 -30.44 -37.19 29.87
N VAL A 47 -30.64 -38.50 29.90
CA VAL A 47 -31.54 -39.17 30.83
C VAL A 47 -31.10 -38.96 32.29
N ALA A 48 -29.80 -39.12 32.56
CA ALA A 48 -29.20 -38.86 33.86
C ALA A 48 -29.40 -37.42 34.33
N LEU A 49 -29.24 -36.45 33.44
CA LEU A 49 -29.49 -35.02 33.74
C LEU A 49 -30.95 -34.74 34.08
N TRP A 50 -31.94 -35.32 33.37
CA TRP A 50 -33.35 -35.19 33.70
C TRP A 50 -33.65 -35.77 35.09
N HIS A 51 -33.10 -36.98 35.40
CA HIS A 51 -33.30 -37.64 36.67
C HIS A 51 -32.71 -36.83 37.84
N ALA A 52 -31.47 -36.38 37.71
CA ALA A 52 -30.81 -35.52 38.68
C ALA A 52 -31.55 -34.19 38.86
N GLY A 53 -32.03 -33.58 37.79
CA GLY A 53 -32.82 -32.36 37.83
C GLY A 53 -34.13 -32.54 38.59
N ALA A 54 -34.83 -33.66 38.37
CA ALA A 54 -36.05 -33.99 39.11
C ALA A 54 -35.79 -34.17 40.62
N GLN A 55 -34.66 -34.81 40.97
CA GLN A 55 -34.24 -34.99 42.37
C GLN A 55 -33.94 -33.69 43.07
N VAL A 56 -33.08 -32.84 42.45
CA VAL A 56 -32.64 -31.57 43.04
C VAL A 56 -33.78 -30.57 43.18
N THR A 57 -34.69 -30.53 42.20
CA THR A 57 -35.80 -29.58 42.19
C THR A 57 -37.04 -30.11 42.90
N HIS A 58 -37.05 -31.37 43.35
CA HIS A 58 -38.21 -32.07 43.95
C HIS A 58 -39.46 -32.01 43.05
N HIS A 59 -39.28 -31.96 41.73
CA HIS A 59 -40.37 -31.79 40.74
C HIS A 59 -40.59 -33.12 39.98
N PRO A 60 -41.66 -33.87 40.23
CA PRO A 60 -41.87 -35.21 39.66
C PRO A 60 -42.07 -35.19 38.12
N GLN A 61 -42.52 -34.09 37.55
CA GLN A 61 -42.68 -33.89 36.12
C GLN A 61 -41.59 -32.98 35.52
N PHE A 62 -40.38 -32.99 36.07
CA PHE A 62 -39.30 -32.09 35.70
C PHE A 62 -38.99 -32.14 34.21
N ALA A 63 -38.85 -33.33 33.63
CA ALA A 63 -38.54 -33.49 32.22
C ALA A 63 -39.63 -32.86 31.31
N ARG A 64 -40.93 -33.02 31.66
CA ARG A 64 -42.02 -32.38 30.92
C ARG A 64 -41.95 -30.86 31.04
N ALA A 65 -41.65 -30.35 32.22
CA ALA A 65 -41.53 -28.93 32.45
C ALA A 65 -40.36 -28.31 31.66
N VAL A 66 -39.21 -29.01 31.55
CA VAL A 66 -38.09 -28.61 30.67
C VAL A 66 -38.53 -28.59 29.22
N GLY A 67 -39.39 -29.54 28.79
CA GLY A 67 -39.95 -29.54 27.42
C GLY A 67 -40.83 -28.31 27.15
N VAL A 68 -41.64 -27.89 28.11
CA VAL A 68 -42.46 -26.65 28.01
C VAL A 68 -41.57 -25.40 27.96
N ASP A 69 -40.53 -25.30 28.83
CA ASP A 69 -39.61 -24.17 28.83
C ASP A 69 -38.80 -24.09 27.53
N ALA A 70 -38.46 -25.23 26.94
CA ALA A 70 -37.80 -25.27 25.63
C ALA A 70 -38.69 -24.61 24.55
N ALA A 71 -39.99 -24.84 24.65
CA ALA A 71 -41.00 -24.27 23.80
C ALA A 71 -41.09 -22.74 23.90
N GLU A 72 -41.08 -22.19 25.11
CA GLU A 72 -41.12 -20.75 25.36
C GLU A 72 -39.85 -20.05 24.84
N ARG A 73 -38.70 -20.66 25.04
CA ARG A 73 -37.40 -20.12 24.53
C ARG A 73 -37.27 -20.22 23.02
N LEU A 74 -37.85 -21.23 22.41
CA LEU A 74 -37.92 -21.33 20.95
C LEU A 74 -38.76 -20.20 20.33
N GLY A 75 -39.70 -19.61 21.08
CA GLY A 75 -40.62 -18.57 20.60
C GLY A 75 -39.96 -17.33 20.00
N SER A 76 -38.73 -17.00 20.42
CA SER A 76 -37.90 -15.89 19.88
C SER A 76 -36.84 -16.34 18.89
N SER A 77 -36.78 -17.63 18.52
CA SER A 77 -35.78 -18.18 17.62
C SER A 77 -36.20 -18.07 16.15
N GLN A 78 -35.24 -18.17 15.22
CA GLN A 78 -35.51 -18.25 13.80
C GLN A 78 -36.36 -19.46 13.41
N ILE A 79 -36.25 -20.56 14.16
CA ILE A 79 -37.08 -21.75 13.97
C ILE A 79 -38.55 -21.45 14.25
N ALA A 80 -38.84 -20.70 15.32
CA ALA A 80 -40.18 -20.25 15.56
C ALA A 80 -40.69 -19.32 14.45
N ALA A 81 -39.85 -18.45 13.92
CA ALA A 81 -40.19 -17.62 12.77
C ALA A 81 -40.50 -18.47 11.52
N MET A 82 -39.67 -19.49 11.25
CA MET A 82 -39.90 -20.46 10.18
C MET A 82 -41.19 -21.25 10.38
N LEU A 83 -41.42 -21.80 11.58
CA LEU A 83 -42.66 -22.53 11.89
C LEU A 83 -43.90 -21.64 11.78
N ARG A 84 -43.82 -20.38 12.24
CA ARG A 84 -44.90 -19.39 12.07
C ARG A 84 -45.21 -19.10 10.58
N SER A 85 -44.21 -19.13 9.72
CA SER A 85 -44.38 -18.89 8.29
C SER A 85 -45.23 -19.98 7.59
N LEU A 86 -45.37 -21.15 8.20
CA LEU A 86 -46.22 -22.23 7.70
C LEU A 86 -47.71 -21.93 7.83
N GLY A 87 -48.07 -20.93 8.63
CA GLY A 87 -49.40 -20.34 8.69
C GLY A 87 -50.42 -21.09 9.60
N SER A 88 -50.08 -22.27 10.12
CA SER A 88 -50.96 -22.98 11.04
C SER A 88 -50.26 -24.01 11.94
N PRO A 89 -50.81 -24.31 13.16
CA PRO A 89 -50.19 -25.27 14.07
C PRO A 89 -50.07 -26.69 13.50
N GLU A 90 -51.06 -27.18 12.77
CA GLU A 90 -51.05 -28.51 12.16
C GLU A 90 -49.88 -28.66 11.14
N LYS A 91 -49.60 -27.64 10.34
CA LYS A 91 -48.45 -27.65 9.45
C LYS A 91 -47.11 -27.58 10.20
N ALA A 92 -47.11 -26.85 11.34
CA ALA A 92 -45.94 -26.79 12.20
C ALA A 92 -45.61 -28.16 12.82
N TYR A 93 -46.60 -28.93 13.24
CA TYR A 93 -46.39 -30.32 13.73
C TYR A 93 -45.74 -31.19 12.63
N VAL A 94 -46.22 -31.11 11.38
CA VAL A 94 -45.66 -31.88 10.27
C VAL A 94 -44.22 -31.47 10.01
N ALA A 95 -43.93 -30.17 10.05
CA ALA A 95 -42.56 -29.68 9.83
C ALA A 95 -41.62 -30.09 10.99
N VAL A 96 -42.06 -29.98 12.24
CA VAL A 96 -41.31 -30.44 13.42
C VAL A 96 -41.04 -31.95 13.34
N ALA A 97 -42.01 -32.77 12.93
CA ALA A 97 -41.79 -34.20 12.77
C ALA A 97 -40.77 -34.51 11.69
N LYS A 98 -40.82 -33.84 10.52
CA LYS A 98 -39.85 -33.99 9.45
C LYS A 98 -38.44 -33.54 9.85
N GLY A 99 -38.35 -32.42 10.60
CA GLY A 99 -37.10 -31.90 11.10
C GLY A 99 -36.60 -32.55 12.42
N ALA A 100 -37.32 -33.49 12.98
CA ALA A 100 -36.98 -34.09 14.28
C ALA A 100 -35.60 -34.78 14.28
N ALA A 101 -35.17 -35.34 13.15
CA ALA A 101 -33.84 -35.95 12.98
C ALA A 101 -32.69 -34.95 13.17
N GLU A 102 -32.95 -33.67 13.01
CA GLU A 102 -31.95 -32.59 13.20
C GLU A 102 -31.73 -32.28 14.70
N PHE A 103 -32.68 -32.67 15.56
CA PHE A 103 -32.64 -32.39 16.99
C PHE A 103 -32.40 -33.63 17.83
N SER A 104 -32.62 -34.82 17.26
CA SER A 104 -32.51 -36.09 17.97
C SER A 104 -32.18 -37.22 17.01
N THR A 105 -31.10 -37.89 17.26
CA THR A 105 -30.73 -39.12 16.53
C THR A 105 -31.33 -40.37 17.10
N VAL A 106 -31.97 -40.26 18.28
CA VAL A 106 -32.50 -41.39 19.07
C VAL A 106 -34.01 -41.59 18.91
N THR A 107 -34.71 -40.70 18.20
CA THR A 107 -36.17 -40.76 18.02
C THR A 107 -36.58 -40.35 16.62
N ARG A 108 -37.45 -41.13 16.00
CA ARG A 108 -38.15 -40.74 14.77
C ARG A 108 -39.56 -40.27 15.13
N LEU A 109 -39.98 -39.14 14.57
CA LEU A 109 -41.30 -38.59 14.71
C LEU A 109 -42.05 -38.61 13.38
N GLU A 110 -43.33 -38.94 13.42
CA GLU A 110 -44.25 -38.91 12.29
C GLU A 110 -45.60 -38.34 12.75
N VAL A 111 -46.22 -37.50 11.93
CA VAL A 111 -47.59 -37.03 12.15
C VAL A 111 -48.49 -37.88 11.28
N THR A 112 -49.34 -38.69 11.93
CA THR A 112 -50.28 -39.63 11.30
C THR A 112 -51.65 -39.00 11.02
N ASP A 113 -52.06 -38.01 11.80
CA ASP A 113 -53.25 -37.18 11.59
C ASP A 113 -52.93 -35.72 11.99
N GLY A 114 -53.17 -34.78 11.08
CA GLY A 114 -52.98 -33.34 11.30
C GLY A 114 -54.13 -32.54 10.70
N ARG A 115 -54.99 -32.03 11.59
CA ARG A 115 -56.19 -31.24 11.22
C ARG A 115 -56.39 -30.08 12.19
N PRO A 116 -57.14 -29.04 11.80
CA PRO A 116 -57.35 -27.90 12.70
C PRO A 116 -57.84 -28.34 14.09
N GLY A 117 -57.10 -27.92 15.13
CA GLY A 117 -57.34 -28.25 16.53
C GLY A 117 -56.86 -29.63 16.98
N PHE A 118 -56.22 -30.42 16.12
CA PHE A 118 -55.77 -31.78 16.46
C PHE A 118 -54.51 -32.20 15.69
N ALA A 119 -53.59 -32.87 16.37
CA ALA A 119 -52.48 -33.58 15.76
C ALA A 119 -52.20 -34.90 16.48
N GLU A 120 -52.01 -35.99 15.72
CA GLU A 120 -51.52 -37.25 16.26
C GLU A 120 -50.06 -37.43 15.82
N VAL A 121 -49.16 -37.49 16.83
CA VAL A 121 -47.70 -37.60 16.63
C VAL A 121 -47.27 -38.96 17.14
N VAL A 122 -46.71 -39.77 16.25
CA VAL A 122 -46.14 -41.09 16.58
C VAL A 122 -44.62 -40.92 16.73
N ALA A 123 -44.09 -41.43 17.85
CA ALA A 123 -42.65 -41.46 18.09
C ALA A 123 -42.18 -42.90 18.23
N THR A 124 -41.12 -43.25 17.51
CA THR A 124 -40.43 -44.56 17.59
C THR A 124 -38.97 -44.36 17.98
N ALA A 125 -38.47 -45.25 18.84
CA ALA A 125 -37.04 -45.26 19.16
C ALA A 125 -36.19 -45.62 17.93
N ALA A 126 -35.03 -45.02 17.81
CA ALA A 126 -34.01 -45.51 16.90
C ALA A 126 -33.33 -46.79 17.46
N ASP A 127 -32.83 -47.63 16.59
CA ASP A 127 -32.18 -48.86 16.98
C ASP A 127 -31.05 -48.67 18.00
N GLY A 128 -31.11 -49.42 19.11
CA GLY A 128 -30.13 -49.32 20.21
C GLY A 128 -30.43 -48.25 21.27
N PHE A 129 -31.51 -47.43 21.12
CA PHE A 129 -31.85 -46.35 22.06
C PHE A 129 -33.28 -46.50 22.63
N PRO A 130 -33.52 -47.40 23.62
CA PRO A 130 -34.83 -47.57 24.19
C PRO A 130 -35.33 -46.25 24.82
N ARG A 131 -36.60 -45.94 24.66
CA ARG A 131 -37.19 -44.72 25.25
C ARG A 131 -37.26 -44.84 26.74
N SER A 132 -36.90 -43.74 27.44
CA SER A 132 -37.10 -43.58 28.86
C SER A 132 -38.39 -42.80 29.17
N ILE A 133 -38.90 -42.96 30.40
CA ILE A 133 -40.09 -42.21 30.88
C ILE A 133 -39.84 -40.69 30.83
N GLU A 134 -38.62 -40.27 31.17
CA GLU A 134 -38.20 -38.86 31.15
C GLU A 134 -38.20 -38.31 29.71
N HIS A 135 -37.70 -39.10 28.77
CA HIS A 135 -37.71 -38.72 27.35
C HIS A 135 -39.13 -38.58 26.81
N CYS A 136 -40.03 -39.50 27.19
CA CYS A 136 -41.44 -39.41 26.82
C CYS A 136 -42.12 -38.18 27.46
N ALA A 137 -41.82 -37.90 28.73
CA ALA A 137 -42.31 -36.73 29.40
C ALA A 137 -41.81 -35.42 28.79
N TRP A 138 -40.52 -35.34 28.44
CA TRP A 138 -39.93 -34.20 27.74
C TRP A 138 -40.58 -33.96 26.36
N THR A 139 -40.78 -35.05 25.59
CA THR A 139 -41.46 -34.99 24.30
C THR A 139 -42.90 -34.44 24.47
N SER A 140 -43.67 -34.94 25.50
CA SER A 140 -45.00 -34.43 25.78
C SER A 140 -44.99 -32.93 26.09
N GLY A 141 -43.98 -32.44 26.84
CA GLY A 141 -43.83 -31.01 27.11
C GLY A 141 -43.58 -30.19 25.84
N LEU A 142 -42.65 -30.67 24.98
CA LEU A 142 -42.31 -30.01 23.75
C LEU A 142 -43.47 -29.90 22.77
N LEU A 143 -44.30 -30.95 22.67
CA LEU A 143 -45.47 -31.01 21.80
C LEU A 143 -46.62 -30.06 22.19
N THR A 144 -46.56 -29.44 23.37
CA THR A 144 -47.53 -28.37 23.75
C THR A 144 -47.30 -27.07 22.98
N CYS A 145 -46.14 -26.90 22.35
CA CYS A 145 -45.65 -25.62 21.86
C CYS A 145 -46.25 -25.15 20.51
N PRO A 146 -46.42 -25.96 19.47
CA PRO A 146 -46.81 -25.46 18.17
C PRO A 146 -48.01 -24.51 18.17
N PRO A 147 -49.09 -24.72 18.92
CA PRO A 147 -50.20 -23.74 19.02
C PRO A 147 -49.76 -22.37 19.56
N VAL A 148 -48.85 -22.35 20.55
CA VAL A 148 -48.37 -21.11 21.19
C VAL A 148 -47.63 -20.20 20.18
N LEU A 149 -46.95 -20.80 19.21
CA LEU A 149 -46.30 -20.04 18.16
C LEU A 149 -47.25 -19.22 17.30
N PHE A 150 -48.53 -19.61 17.27
CA PHE A 150 -49.61 -18.92 16.53
C PHE A 150 -50.54 -18.11 17.46
N GLY A 151 -50.09 -17.84 18.71
CA GLY A 151 -50.85 -17.04 19.66
C GLY A 151 -52.06 -17.78 20.30
N LEU A 152 -52.11 -19.11 20.17
CA LEU A 152 -53.12 -19.94 20.77
C LEU A 152 -52.69 -20.46 22.16
N ALA A 153 -53.61 -20.97 22.92
CA ALA A 153 -53.28 -21.65 24.19
C ALA A 153 -52.40 -22.89 23.91
N PRO A 154 -51.50 -23.27 24.88
CA PRO A 154 -50.71 -24.49 24.76
C PRO A 154 -51.55 -25.71 24.45
N GLY A 155 -51.06 -26.59 23.56
CA GLY A 155 -51.76 -27.82 23.24
C GLY A 155 -51.83 -28.75 24.47
N VAL A 156 -52.99 -29.42 24.63
CA VAL A 156 -53.17 -30.48 25.61
C VAL A 156 -52.69 -31.79 25.02
N VAL A 157 -51.71 -32.40 25.64
CA VAL A 157 -51.04 -33.64 25.13
C VAL A 157 -51.50 -34.82 25.97
N GLU A 158 -52.15 -35.80 25.34
CA GLU A 158 -52.46 -37.11 25.87
C GLU A 158 -51.46 -38.13 25.27
N HIS A 159 -50.85 -38.96 26.13
CA HIS A 159 -49.86 -39.96 25.76
C HIS A 159 -50.41 -41.35 26.11
N GLU A 160 -51.15 -41.96 25.18
CA GLU A 160 -51.90 -43.20 25.43
C GLU A 160 -51.04 -44.45 25.25
N GLU A 161 -50.22 -44.53 24.23
CA GLU A 161 -49.30 -45.63 23.99
C GLU A 161 -47.87 -45.17 24.27
N CYS A 162 -47.09 -45.93 25.06
CA CYS A 162 -45.76 -45.56 25.50
C CYS A 162 -44.76 -46.70 25.37
N GLN A 163 -43.71 -46.55 24.57
CA GLN A 163 -42.62 -47.54 24.44
C GLN A 163 -41.90 -47.79 25.75
N ALA A 164 -41.73 -46.76 26.60
CA ALA A 164 -41.14 -46.92 27.94
C ALA A 164 -42.01 -47.77 28.89
N MET A 165 -43.28 -47.98 28.56
CA MET A 165 -44.22 -48.80 29.30
C MET A 165 -44.50 -50.14 28.60
N GLY A 166 -43.79 -50.48 27.52
CA GLY A 166 -43.88 -51.75 26.81
C GLY A 166 -44.74 -51.76 25.55
N ALA A 167 -45.24 -50.62 25.08
CA ALA A 167 -45.91 -50.51 23.78
C ALA A 167 -44.88 -50.57 22.60
N GLU A 168 -45.33 -50.87 21.40
CA GLU A 168 -44.46 -50.90 20.20
C GLU A 168 -43.99 -49.49 19.78
N ARG A 169 -44.80 -48.46 20.09
CA ARG A 169 -44.56 -47.05 19.74
C ARG A 169 -45.11 -46.13 20.81
N CYS A 170 -44.72 -44.85 20.77
CA CYS A 170 -45.36 -43.80 21.57
C CYS A 170 -46.35 -43.04 20.70
N VAL A 171 -47.59 -42.86 21.18
CA VAL A 171 -48.60 -42.08 20.50
C VAL A 171 -49.00 -40.90 21.36
N TYR A 172 -48.81 -39.69 20.80
CA TYR A 172 -49.18 -38.43 21.43
C TYR A 172 -50.34 -37.82 20.67
N ARG A 173 -51.46 -37.65 21.32
CA ARG A 173 -52.61 -36.90 20.80
C ARG A 173 -52.60 -35.49 21.37
N VAL A 174 -52.51 -34.53 20.50
CA VAL A 174 -52.44 -33.12 20.86
C VAL A 174 -53.71 -32.43 20.42
N THR A 175 -54.38 -31.78 21.33
CA THR A 175 -55.60 -31.01 21.07
C THR A 175 -55.38 -29.54 21.46
N TRP A 176 -55.92 -28.63 20.68
CA TRP A 176 -55.93 -27.19 20.98
C TRP A 176 -57.22 -26.56 20.46
N GLU A 177 -57.62 -25.42 21.02
CA GLU A 177 -58.72 -24.66 20.46
C GLU A 177 -58.34 -24.09 19.11
N PRO A 178 -58.96 -24.52 17.99
CA PRO A 178 -58.67 -23.90 16.70
C PRO A 178 -59.09 -22.43 16.76
N ALA A 179 -58.30 -21.54 16.11
CA ALA A 179 -58.73 -20.16 15.90
C ALA A 179 -60.14 -20.19 15.27
N LEU A 180 -61.12 -19.55 15.90
CA LEU A 180 -62.50 -19.51 15.40
C LEU A 180 -62.50 -19.07 13.93
N SER A 181 -62.81 -20.01 13.06
CA SER A 181 -62.97 -19.77 11.60
C SER A 181 -64.23 -18.94 11.40
N THR A 182 -64.11 -17.61 11.56
CA THR A 182 -65.08 -16.74 10.88
C THR A 182 -64.73 -16.70 9.41
N PRO A 183 -65.71 -16.81 8.50
CA PRO A 183 -65.44 -16.84 7.06
C PRO A 183 -64.92 -15.53 6.50
N ASP A 184 -64.60 -14.55 7.32
CA ASP A 184 -64.08 -13.24 6.94
C ASP A 184 -62.59 -13.14 7.23
N SER A 185 -61.87 -12.82 6.24
CA SER A 185 -60.55 -12.13 6.12
C SER A 185 -59.59 -12.11 7.32
N SER A 186 -60.04 -12.33 8.56
CA SER A 186 -59.27 -12.25 9.82
C SER A 186 -58.19 -13.33 9.93
N GLY A 187 -58.47 -14.56 9.50
CA GLY A 187 -57.50 -15.67 9.53
C GLY A 187 -56.35 -15.45 8.58
N GLN A 188 -56.65 -14.96 7.38
CA GLN A 188 -55.62 -14.56 6.40
C GLN A 188 -54.82 -13.36 6.85
N VAL A 189 -55.45 -12.37 7.50
CA VAL A 189 -54.77 -11.21 8.07
C VAL A 189 -53.85 -11.61 9.22
N ILE A 190 -54.25 -12.55 10.06
CA ILE A 190 -53.43 -13.08 11.16
C ILE A 190 -52.21 -13.84 10.58
N ALA A 191 -52.44 -14.72 9.60
CA ALA A 191 -51.38 -15.46 8.93
C ALA A 191 -50.37 -14.51 8.20
N LEU A 192 -50.90 -13.50 7.49
CA LEU A 192 -50.11 -12.47 6.85
C LEU A 192 -49.33 -11.61 7.86
N ARG A 193 -49.93 -11.32 9.03
CA ARG A 193 -49.26 -10.57 10.12
C ARG A 193 -48.09 -11.39 10.69
N HIS A 194 -48.29 -12.68 10.92
CA HIS A 194 -47.21 -13.56 11.38
C HIS A 194 -46.11 -13.74 10.33
N GLN A 195 -46.47 -13.84 9.06
CA GLN A 195 -45.48 -13.84 7.96
C GLN A 195 -44.70 -12.52 7.91
N LEU A 196 -45.38 -11.39 8.09
CA LEU A 196 -44.73 -10.07 8.10
C LEU A 196 -43.80 -9.89 9.32
N GLU A 197 -44.19 -10.35 10.50
CA GLU A 197 -43.32 -10.31 11.69
C GLU A 197 -42.11 -11.24 11.53
N ALA A 198 -42.31 -12.46 11.01
CA ALA A 198 -41.21 -13.37 10.69
C ALA A 198 -40.23 -12.75 9.69
N MET A 199 -40.77 -12.07 8.67
CA MET A 199 -39.96 -11.37 7.67
C MET A 199 -39.20 -10.17 8.26
N LYS A 200 -39.81 -9.42 9.17
CA LYS A 200 -39.16 -8.32 9.89
C LYS A 200 -38.05 -8.81 10.83
N GLU A 201 -38.25 -9.91 11.54
CA GLU A 201 -37.21 -10.52 12.37
C GLU A 201 -36.04 -11.02 11.53
N ARG A 202 -36.32 -11.64 10.37
CA ARG A 202 -35.33 -12.07 9.41
C ARG A 202 -34.52 -10.86 8.85
N LEU A 203 -35.21 -9.77 8.50
CA LEU A 203 -34.57 -8.53 8.05
C LEU A 203 -33.74 -7.89 9.17
N ARG A 204 -34.23 -7.87 10.44
CA ARG A 204 -33.44 -7.36 11.56
C ARG A 204 -32.16 -8.14 11.79
N SER A 205 -32.21 -9.47 11.80
CA SER A 205 -31.01 -10.31 11.93
C SER A 205 -29.99 -10.01 10.82
N VAL A 206 -30.47 -9.79 9.59
CA VAL A 206 -29.68 -9.37 8.44
C VAL A 206 -29.06 -7.98 8.64
N PHE A 207 -29.86 -7.01 9.10
CA PHE A 207 -29.40 -5.63 9.37
C PHE A 207 -28.43 -5.54 10.54
N ASP A 208 -28.67 -6.28 11.63
CA ASP A 208 -27.78 -6.31 12.79
C ASP A 208 -26.40 -6.87 12.39
N THR A 209 -26.39 -7.91 11.55
CA THR A 209 -25.13 -8.46 11.01
C THR A 209 -24.43 -7.46 10.09
N ALA A 210 -25.16 -6.71 9.26
CA ALA A 210 -24.59 -5.67 8.41
C ALA A 210 -24.05 -4.48 9.21
N SER A 211 -24.75 -4.09 10.31
CA SER A 211 -24.30 -3.01 11.19
C SER A 211 -23.05 -3.37 11.98
N ASP A 212 -22.92 -4.63 12.40
CA ASP A 212 -21.74 -5.15 13.08
C ASP A 212 -20.50 -5.20 12.16
N LEU A 213 -20.70 -5.24 10.83
CA LEU A 213 -19.62 -5.21 9.83
C LEU A 213 -18.95 -3.83 9.69
N ILE A 214 -19.68 -2.76 10.01
CA ILE A 214 -19.22 -1.37 9.82
C ILE A 214 -18.32 -0.90 10.98
N ALA A 215 -18.36 -1.57 12.12
CA ALA A 215 -17.80 -1.10 13.39
C ALA A 215 -16.42 -1.68 13.75
N VAL A 216 -15.76 -2.49 12.90
CA VAL A 216 -14.53 -3.21 13.28
C VAL A 216 -13.42 -3.00 12.27
N ASP A 217 -12.27 -2.53 12.78
CA ASP A 217 -11.04 -2.32 12.01
C ASP A 217 -10.27 -3.63 11.64
N ASP A 218 -10.72 -4.79 12.17
CA ASP A 218 -10.06 -6.08 11.98
C ASP A 218 -10.93 -7.03 11.14
N LEU A 219 -10.47 -7.30 9.92
CA LEU A 219 -11.12 -8.20 8.97
C LEU A 219 -11.27 -9.62 9.53
N ASP A 220 -10.25 -10.14 10.21
CA ASP A 220 -10.28 -11.51 10.75
C ASP A 220 -11.35 -11.66 11.83
N ALA A 221 -11.50 -10.67 12.69
CA ALA A 221 -12.57 -10.65 13.71
C ALA A 221 -13.96 -10.59 13.07
N VAL A 222 -14.12 -9.85 11.97
CA VAL A 222 -15.39 -9.79 11.21
C VAL A 222 -15.72 -11.13 10.58
N LEU A 223 -14.76 -11.76 9.88
CA LEU A 223 -14.94 -13.06 9.23
C LEU A 223 -15.23 -14.16 10.24
N ALA A 224 -14.54 -14.18 11.39
CA ALA A 224 -14.79 -15.13 12.47
C ALA A 224 -16.21 -15.02 13.01
N ARG A 225 -16.73 -13.79 13.24
CA ARG A 225 -18.11 -13.58 13.72
C ARG A 225 -19.16 -13.98 12.71
N ILE A 226 -18.98 -13.60 11.43
CA ILE A 226 -19.89 -14.01 10.35
C ILE A 226 -19.97 -15.53 10.28
N THR A 227 -18.82 -16.20 10.30
CA THR A 227 -18.72 -17.65 10.21
C THR A 227 -19.38 -18.35 11.38
N ALA A 228 -19.10 -17.90 12.61
CA ALA A 228 -19.69 -18.46 13.82
C ALA A 228 -21.22 -18.27 13.83
N ARG A 229 -21.71 -17.10 13.42
CA ARG A 229 -23.14 -16.83 13.35
C ARG A 229 -23.84 -17.64 12.26
N ALA A 230 -23.23 -17.73 11.07
CA ALA A 230 -23.74 -18.58 9.99
C ALA A 230 -23.88 -20.04 10.43
N ALA A 231 -22.87 -20.57 11.13
CA ALA A 231 -22.88 -21.93 11.66
C ALA A 231 -23.96 -22.17 12.73
N LEU A 232 -24.20 -21.19 13.61
CA LEU A 232 -25.27 -21.23 14.59
C LEU A 232 -26.65 -21.29 13.93
N GLU A 233 -26.86 -20.51 12.90
CA GLU A 233 -28.17 -20.44 12.22
C GLU A 233 -28.49 -21.75 11.49
N VAL A 234 -27.52 -22.44 10.94
CA VAL A 234 -27.67 -23.75 10.30
C VAL A 234 -27.35 -24.91 11.25
N ARG A 235 -27.13 -24.66 12.53
CA ARG A 235 -26.83 -25.65 13.58
C ARG A 235 -25.74 -26.63 13.19
N ALA A 236 -24.68 -26.11 12.61
CA ALA A 236 -23.55 -26.92 12.21
C ALA A 236 -22.72 -27.34 13.43
N ILE A 237 -22.35 -28.62 13.50
CA ILE A 237 -21.46 -29.15 14.56
C ILE A 237 -20.01 -28.69 14.26
N ARG A 238 -19.65 -28.64 13.00
CA ARG A 238 -18.34 -28.22 12.50
C ARG A 238 -18.54 -27.22 11.39
N TYR A 239 -17.69 -26.22 11.36
CA TYR A 239 -17.71 -25.22 10.29
C TYR A 239 -16.30 -24.76 9.93
N LEU A 240 -16.12 -24.31 8.70
CA LEU A 240 -14.89 -23.80 8.17
C LEU A 240 -15.17 -22.68 7.16
N LEU A 241 -14.51 -21.55 7.34
CA LEU A 241 -14.35 -20.53 6.31
C LEU A 241 -12.91 -20.58 5.80
N ALA A 242 -12.72 -20.66 4.49
CA ALA A 242 -11.42 -20.60 3.85
C ALA A 242 -11.46 -19.58 2.71
N VAL A 243 -10.76 -18.46 2.85
CA VAL A 243 -10.80 -17.34 1.91
C VAL A 243 -9.43 -16.71 1.68
N ARG A 244 -9.20 -16.13 0.48
CA ARG A 244 -8.01 -15.37 0.13
C ARG A 244 -8.39 -13.96 -0.30
N VAL A 245 -7.80 -12.96 0.34
CA VAL A 245 -8.02 -11.55 0.00
C VAL A 245 -7.37 -11.22 -1.36
N LYS A 246 -6.17 -11.75 -1.64
CA LYS A 246 -5.48 -11.65 -2.96
C LYS A 246 -5.31 -13.04 -3.56
N PRO A 247 -5.29 -13.22 -4.91
CA PRO A 247 -5.14 -14.54 -5.54
C PRO A 247 -3.94 -15.34 -5.02
N ASP A 248 -2.80 -14.66 -4.88
CA ASP A 248 -1.53 -15.23 -4.42
C ASP A 248 -1.25 -14.91 -2.93
N GLY A 249 -2.28 -14.41 -2.22
CA GLY A 249 -2.18 -14.01 -0.82
C GLY A 249 -2.34 -15.17 0.16
N GLU A 250 -2.11 -14.88 1.42
CA GLU A 250 -2.29 -15.81 2.53
C GLU A 250 -3.75 -16.28 2.62
N LEU A 251 -3.93 -17.55 2.97
CA LEU A 251 -5.23 -18.17 3.18
C LEU A 251 -5.71 -17.89 4.61
N HIS A 252 -6.79 -17.10 4.73
CA HIS A 252 -7.45 -16.87 6.02
C HIS A 252 -8.42 -18.00 6.30
N THR A 253 -8.30 -18.64 7.45
CA THR A 253 -9.17 -19.75 7.87
C THR A 253 -9.78 -19.51 9.23
N HIS A 254 -11.10 -19.67 9.34
CA HIS A 254 -11.83 -19.64 10.60
C HIS A 254 -12.64 -20.92 10.74
N HIS A 255 -12.38 -21.72 11.77
CA HIS A 255 -13.03 -23.03 11.94
C HIS A 255 -13.35 -23.35 13.39
N LYS A 256 -14.29 -24.27 13.58
CA LYS A 256 -14.61 -24.91 14.87
C LYS A 256 -14.94 -26.38 14.65
N GLY A 257 -14.52 -27.24 15.57
CA GLY A 257 -14.81 -28.68 15.55
C GLY A 257 -13.89 -29.52 14.65
N PHE A 258 -12.79 -28.92 14.11
CA PHE A 258 -11.72 -29.63 13.41
C PHE A 258 -10.47 -29.66 14.29
N GLU A 259 -9.75 -30.78 14.27
CA GLU A 259 -8.40 -30.82 14.82
C GLU A 259 -7.44 -30.06 13.93
N GLN A 260 -6.48 -29.35 14.49
CA GLN A 260 -5.58 -28.44 13.73
C GLN A 260 -4.81 -29.18 12.58
N GLU A 261 -4.44 -30.43 12.81
CA GLU A 261 -3.73 -31.26 11.80
C GLU A 261 -4.65 -31.70 10.64
N GLY A 262 -5.97 -31.79 10.85
CA GLY A 262 -6.93 -32.23 9.84
C GLY A 262 -7.47 -31.12 8.93
N VAL A 263 -7.24 -29.85 9.28
CA VAL A 263 -7.78 -28.72 8.48
C VAL A 263 -7.14 -28.64 7.11
N ALA A 264 -5.85 -28.92 7.00
CA ALA A 264 -5.11 -28.86 5.73
C ALA A 264 -5.61 -29.87 4.70
N ASP A 265 -5.88 -31.11 5.12
CA ASP A 265 -6.39 -32.17 4.25
C ASP A 265 -7.81 -31.86 3.75
N TYR A 266 -8.64 -31.27 4.63
CA TYR A 266 -10.00 -30.82 4.23
C TYR A 266 -9.97 -29.61 3.28
N LEU A 267 -8.99 -28.72 3.41
CA LEU A 267 -8.89 -27.53 2.56
C LEU A 267 -8.64 -27.86 1.10
N ASP A 268 -7.75 -28.81 0.82
CA ASP A 268 -7.45 -29.24 -0.55
C ASP A 268 -8.65 -29.93 -1.20
N GLU A 269 -9.38 -30.77 -0.46
CA GLU A 269 -10.60 -31.41 -0.92
C GLU A 269 -11.73 -30.39 -1.17
N LEU A 270 -11.88 -29.42 -0.29
CA LEU A 270 -12.91 -28.39 -0.35
C LEU A 270 -12.70 -27.37 -1.48
N LEU A 271 -11.45 -27.00 -1.75
CA LEU A 271 -11.14 -26.01 -2.79
C LEU A 271 -11.07 -26.64 -4.19
N SER A 272 -10.86 -27.96 -4.28
CA SER A 272 -10.70 -28.67 -5.55
C SER A 272 -12.00 -29.26 -6.13
N ARG A 273 -13.03 -29.49 -5.29
CA ARG A 273 -14.31 -30.11 -5.71
C ARG A 273 -15.41 -29.10 -5.97
N ASP A 274 -16.33 -29.42 -6.90
CA ASP A 274 -17.55 -28.67 -7.08
C ASP A 274 -18.43 -28.73 -5.81
N PRO A 275 -19.01 -27.64 -5.31
CA PRO A 275 -19.91 -27.63 -4.18
C PRO A 275 -21.05 -28.65 -4.27
N ALA A 276 -21.49 -29.03 -5.46
CA ALA A 276 -22.55 -30.01 -5.70
C ALA A 276 -22.11 -31.47 -5.52
N GLU A 277 -20.82 -31.77 -5.48
CA GLU A 277 -20.26 -33.13 -5.36
C GLU A 277 -20.02 -33.58 -3.91
N HIS A 278 -20.33 -32.72 -2.94
CA HIS A 278 -20.15 -33.04 -1.52
C HIS A 278 -21.32 -33.86 -0.97
N PRO A 279 -21.10 -34.65 0.09
CA PRO A 279 -22.17 -35.39 0.77
C PRO A 279 -23.31 -34.48 1.24
N GLU A 280 -24.56 -34.97 1.31
CA GLU A 280 -25.72 -34.20 1.77
C GLU A 280 -25.56 -33.64 3.19
N SER A 281 -24.69 -34.25 4.01
CA SER A 281 -24.34 -33.76 5.36
C SER A 281 -23.36 -32.55 5.34
N TRP A 282 -22.93 -32.14 4.15
CA TRP A 282 -22.09 -30.97 3.94
C TRP A 282 -22.85 -29.87 3.24
N LEU A 283 -22.78 -28.69 3.79
CA LEU A 283 -23.29 -27.46 3.17
C LEU A 283 -22.10 -26.62 2.76
N VAL A 284 -21.77 -26.63 1.49
CA VAL A 284 -20.66 -25.88 0.91
C VAL A 284 -21.23 -24.78 0.04
N VAL A 285 -20.83 -23.54 0.31
CA VAL A 285 -21.24 -22.37 -0.48
C VAL A 285 -20.04 -21.53 -0.84
N PRO A 286 -20.00 -20.94 -2.07
CA PRO A 286 -18.92 -20.04 -2.46
C PRO A 286 -19.02 -18.72 -1.70
N VAL A 287 -17.91 -18.23 -1.22
CA VAL A 287 -17.75 -16.86 -0.75
C VAL A 287 -17.36 -16.01 -1.96
N ALA A 288 -18.36 -15.46 -2.62
CA ALA A 288 -18.19 -14.75 -3.87
C ALA A 288 -19.03 -13.47 -3.92
N SER A 289 -18.48 -12.45 -4.53
CA SER A 289 -19.18 -11.23 -4.90
C SER A 289 -19.39 -11.18 -6.43
N ASN A 290 -20.03 -10.13 -6.92
CA ASN A 290 -20.13 -9.87 -8.36
C ASN A 290 -18.77 -9.61 -9.05
N ARG A 291 -17.74 -9.38 -8.27
CA ARG A 291 -16.38 -9.05 -8.77
C ARG A 291 -15.45 -10.25 -8.77
N ARG A 292 -15.59 -11.12 -7.75
CA ARG A 292 -14.61 -12.17 -7.52
C ARG A 292 -15.14 -13.23 -6.56
N GLU A 293 -14.58 -14.43 -6.70
CA GLU A 293 -14.68 -15.51 -5.74
C GLU A 293 -13.46 -15.50 -4.81
N TYR A 294 -13.70 -15.52 -3.51
CA TYR A 294 -12.68 -15.45 -2.47
C TYR A 294 -12.34 -16.81 -1.88
N GLY A 295 -13.28 -17.77 -1.93
CA GLY A 295 -13.13 -19.09 -1.34
C GLY A 295 -14.45 -19.75 -0.99
N ARG A 296 -14.48 -20.52 0.10
CA ARG A 296 -15.63 -21.35 0.50
C ARG A 296 -16.00 -21.14 1.97
N LEU A 297 -17.28 -21.18 2.23
CA LEU A 297 -17.88 -21.31 3.57
C LEU A 297 -18.54 -22.67 3.67
N VAL A 298 -18.25 -23.40 4.74
CA VAL A 298 -18.64 -24.80 4.91
C VAL A 298 -19.26 -25.02 6.27
N ALA A 299 -20.34 -25.78 6.30
CA ALA A 299 -20.97 -26.29 7.52
C ALA A 299 -21.16 -27.80 7.39
N LEU A 300 -20.90 -28.53 8.49
CA LEU A 300 -21.02 -29.99 8.53
C LEU A 300 -21.94 -30.41 9.67
N ARG A 301 -22.77 -31.40 9.37
CA ARG A 301 -23.61 -32.14 10.31
C ARG A 301 -23.11 -33.58 10.51
N GLY A 302 -23.71 -34.26 11.43
CA GLY A 302 -23.43 -35.70 11.65
C GLY A 302 -23.87 -36.58 10.49
N PRO A 303 -23.31 -37.79 10.38
CA PRO A 303 -23.70 -38.74 9.34
C PRO A 303 -25.21 -39.00 9.31
N GLY A 304 -25.81 -38.94 8.10
CA GLY A 304 -27.24 -39.17 7.93
C GLY A 304 -28.15 -37.95 8.19
N GLN A 305 -27.56 -36.77 8.45
CA GLN A 305 -28.28 -35.51 8.58
C GLN A 305 -28.07 -34.68 7.33
N SER A 306 -29.11 -34.10 6.76
CA SER A 306 -29.08 -33.22 5.61
C SER A 306 -29.49 -31.81 5.98
N PHE A 307 -29.10 -30.82 5.19
CA PHE A 307 -29.50 -29.42 5.37
C PHE A 307 -30.81 -29.15 4.59
N LEU A 308 -31.66 -28.32 5.18
CA LEU A 308 -32.87 -27.87 4.49
C LEU A 308 -32.55 -26.83 3.40
N PRO A 309 -33.37 -26.71 2.35
CA PRO A 309 -33.19 -25.69 1.31
C PRO A 309 -33.13 -24.26 1.90
N GLU A 310 -33.96 -23.96 2.90
CA GLU A 310 -34.03 -22.66 3.56
C GLU A 310 -32.76 -22.34 4.36
N GLU A 311 -32.12 -23.36 4.94
CA GLU A 311 -30.86 -23.23 5.63
C GLU A 311 -29.71 -22.93 4.66
N ARG A 312 -29.75 -23.57 3.49
CA ARG A 312 -28.81 -23.27 2.39
C ARG A 312 -28.92 -21.81 1.96
N GLU A 313 -30.13 -21.32 1.67
CA GLU A 313 -30.37 -19.93 1.29
C GLU A 313 -29.83 -18.95 2.34
N LEU A 314 -30.06 -19.25 3.63
CA LEU A 314 -29.57 -18.41 4.71
C LEU A 314 -28.04 -18.42 4.78
N PHE A 315 -27.42 -19.58 4.65
CA PHE A 315 -25.98 -19.75 4.68
C PHE A 315 -25.29 -19.02 3.51
N GLU A 316 -25.90 -19.01 2.32
CA GLU A 316 -25.47 -18.23 1.16
C GLU A 316 -25.53 -16.71 1.42
N VAL A 317 -26.50 -16.23 2.22
CA VAL A 317 -26.55 -14.83 2.62
C VAL A 317 -25.34 -14.47 3.46
N TYR A 318 -24.95 -15.31 4.42
CA TYR A 318 -23.75 -15.09 5.23
C TYR A 318 -22.45 -15.15 4.40
N ALA A 319 -22.38 -16.06 3.41
CA ALA A 319 -21.26 -16.12 2.47
C ALA A 319 -21.12 -14.81 1.66
N ARG A 320 -22.25 -14.23 1.22
CA ARG A 320 -22.27 -12.91 0.55
C ARG A 320 -21.83 -11.78 1.48
N TYR A 321 -22.17 -11.84 2.79
CA TYR A 321 -21.65 -10.85 3.74
C TYR A 321 -20.14 -10.97 3.92
N ALA A 322 -19.61 -12.18 4.05
CA ALA A 322 -18.17 -12.39 4.08
C ALA A 322 -17.49 -11.86 2.82
N ALA A 323 -18.06 -12.11 1.63
CA ALA A 323 -17.56 -11.57 0.37
C ALA A 323 -17.59 -10.04 0.32
N SER A 324 -18.66 -9.41 0.84
CA SER A 324 -18.77 -7.95 0.92
C SER A 324 -17.74 -7.34 1.87
N ALA A 325 -17.46 -7.99 3.01
CA ALA A 325 -16.42 -7.57 3.93
C ALA A 325 -15.03 -7.64 3.28
N LEU A 326 -14.77 -8.72 2.52
CA LEU A 326 -13.54 -8.92 1.75
C LEU A 326 -13.37 -7.89 0.62
N ASP A 327 -14.46 -7.56 -0.10
CA ASP A 327 -14.47 -6.48 -1.09
C ASP A 327 -14.11 -5.13 -0.46
N GLY A 328 -14.71 -4.83 0.69
CA GLY A 328 -14.43 -3.60 1.45
C GLY A 328 -12.98 -3.52 1.93
N ALA A 329 -12.47 -4.59 2.52
CA ALA A 329 -11.09 -4.67 2.97
C ALA A 329 -10.08 -4.56 1.81
N SER A 330 -10.36 -5.23 0.68
CA SER A 330 -9.54 -5.14 -0.52
C SER A 330 -9.52 -3.72 -1.10
N ALA A 331 -10.69 -3.07 -1.17
CA ALA A 331 -10.80 -1.69 -1.66
C ALA A 331 -10.07 -0.69 -0.73
N LEU A 332 -10.19 -0.87 0.59
CA LEU A 332 -9.51 -0.04 1.58
C LEU A 332 -7.99 -0.21 1.49
N ALA A 333 -7.51 -1.45 1.38
CA ALA A 333 -6.08 -1.75 1.22
C ALA A 333 -5.53 -1.11 -0.07
N GLN A 334 -6.26 -1.20 -1.18
CA GLN A 334 -5.89 -0.59 -2.45
C GLN A 334 -5.90 0.94 -2.38
N ALA A 335 -6.93 1.54 -1.75
CA ALA A 335 -7.01 2.99 -1.56
C ALA A 335 -5.87 3.51 -0.67
N LYS A 336 -5.51 2.77 0.38
CA LYS A 336 -4.38 3.09 1.26
C LYS A 336 -3.06 3.03 0.48
N GLU A 337 -2.83 1.96 -0.29
CA GLU A 337 -1.62 1.81 -1.10
C GLU A 337 -1.49 2.96 -2.13
N GLN A 338 -2.59 3.33 -2.80
CA GLN A 338 -2.62 4.49 -3.71
C GLN A 338 -2.39 5.81 -2.98
N GLY A 339 -2.96 5.98 -1.78
CA GLY A 339 -2.76 7.15 -0.93
C GLY A 339 -1.30 7.31 -0.50
N ASP A 340 -0.69 6.23 -0.04
CA ASP A 340 0.73 6.20 0.38
C ASP A 340 1.65 6.51 -0.81
N GLN A 341 1.36 5.93 -1.98
CA GLN A 341 2.10 6.20 -3.21
C GLN A 341 1.98 7.66 -3.66
N SER A 342 0.76 8.22 -3.64
CA SER A 342 0.53 9.63 -3.99
C SER A 342 1.23 10.58 -3.01
N SER A 343 1.20 10.26 -1.72
CA SER A 343 1.88 11.03 -0.67
C SER A 343 3.40 11.02 -0.85
N ALA A 344 3.99 9.85 -1.20
CA ALA A 344 5.41 9.73 -1.48
C ALA A 344 5.84 10.57 -2.69
N LEU A 345 5.07 10.51 -3.79
CA LEU A 345 5.32 11.32 -5.00
C LEU A 345 5.17 12.83 -4.74
N LEU A 346 4.19 13.25 -3.95
CA LEU A 346 4.03 14.66 -3.55
C LEU A 346 5.19 15.13 -2.66
N SER A 347 5.67 14.29 -1.75
CA SER A 347 6.82 14.59 -0.91
C SER A 347 8.10 14.74 -1.75
N LEU A 348 8.30 13.84 -2.73
CA LEU A 348 9.37 13.94 -3.71
C LEU A 348 9.28 15.25 -4.50
N ALA A 349 8.11 15.57 -5.06
CA ALA A 349 7.91 16.79 -5.84
C ALA A 349 8.26 18.05 -5.03
N ARG A 350 7.83 18.12 -3.76
CA ARG A 350 8.18 19.24 -2.85
C ARG A 350 9.68 19.31 -2.57
N ALA A 351 10.31 18.16 -2.31
CA ALA A 351 11.75 18.10 -2.08
C ALA A 351 12.54 18.57 -3.30
N LEU A 352 12.15 18.17 -4.52
CA LEU A 352 12.79 18.57 -5.77
C LEU A 352 12.53 20.06 -6.07
N ALA A 353 11.30 20.56 -5.85
CA ALA A 353 10.97 21.97 -6.08
C ALA A 353 11.72 22.95 -5.15
N ALA A 354 12.16 22.50 -3.98
CA ALA A 354 12.97 23.30 -3.06
C ALA A 354 14.46 23.32 -3.41
N ALA A 355 14.90 22.59 -4.43
CA ALA A 355 16.28 22.59 -4.90
C ALA A 355 16.50 23.71 -5.92
N GLY A 356 17.64 24.42 -5.79
CA GLY A 356 17.95 25.59 -6.62
C GLY A 356 18.76 25.27 -7.87
N THR A 357 19.47 24.13 -7.91
CA THR A 357 20.36 23.77 -9.02
C THR A 357 20.10 22.37 -9.51
N SER A 358 20.45 22.10 -10.79
CA SER A 358 20.34 20.75 -11.37
C SER A 358 21.11 19.68 -10.59
N SER A 359 22.26 20.03 -10.05
CA SER A 359 23.09 19.14 -9.21
C SER A 359 22.42 18.83 -7.86
N GLU A 360 21.78 19.81 -7.22
CA GLU A 360 21.04 19.59 -5.97
C GLU A 360 19.79 18.75 -6.22
N ILE A 361 19.09 18.98 -7.33
CA ILE A 361 17.95 18.15 -7.75
C ILE A 361 18.38 16.70 -7.94
N ALA A 362 19.50 16.47 -8.65
CA ALA A 362 20.05 15.12 -8.85
C ALA A 362 20.34 14.41 -7.52
N ARG A 363 20.91 15.11 -6.54
CA ARG A 363 21.20 14.57 -5.22
C ARG A 363 19.91 14.22 -4.47
N ARG A 364 18.96 15.16 -4.39
CA ARG A 364 17.67 14.91 -3.71
C ARG A 364 16.86 13.79 -4.37
N LEU A 365 16.96 13.67 -5.70
CA LEU A 365 16.34 12.56 -6.42
C LEU A 365 16.97 11.22 -6.02
N ALA A 366 18.31 11.15 -5.97
CA ALA A 366 19.01 9.94 -5.55
C ALA A 366 18.62 9.53 -4.12
N ASP A 367 18.48 10.50 -3.20
CA ASP A 367 18.11 10.25 -1.80
C ASP A 367 16.64 9.81 -1.63
N ALA A 368 15.74 10.28 -2.51
CA ALA A 368 14.30 10.03 -2.37
C ALA A 368 13.81 8.77 -3.09
N VAL A 369 14.46 8.32 -4.15
CA VAL A 369 14.05 7.13 -4.91
C VAL A 369 13.98 5.86 -4.06
N PRO A 370 14.91 5.57 -3.11
CA PRO A 370 14.81 4.40 -2.25
C PRO A 370 13.58 4.38 -1.33
N LEU A 371 12.93 5.52 -1.10
CA LEU A 371 11.67 5.61 -0.35
C LEU A 371 10.44 5.16 -1.16
N VAL A 372 10.57 5.09 -2.49
CA VAL A 372 9.48 4.78 -3.43
C VAL A 372 9.70 3.43 -4.11
N VAL A 373 10.95 3.07 -4.36
CA VAL A 373 11.35 1.85 -5.06
C VAL A 373 12.27 1.04 -4.15
N ASP A 374 11.97 -0.24 -3.99
CA ASP A 374 12.82 -1.17 -3.23
C ASP A 374 14.12 -1.44 -4.00
N CYS A 375 15.19 -0.72 -3.65
CA CYS A 375 16.49 -0.76 -4.31
C CYS A 375 17.62 -0.48 -3.30
N ASP A 376 18.85 -0.87 -3.69
CA ASP A 376 20.02 -0.75 -2.83
C ASP A 376 20.89 0.45 -3.21
N ARG A 377 20.85 0.87 -4.48
CA ARG A 377 21.67 1.96 -4.99
C ARG A 377 20.93 2.75 -6.06
N VAL A 378 21.07 4.07 -6.01
CA VAL A 378 20.51 5.00 -7.01
C VAL A 378 21.61 5.92 -7.52
N GLY A 379 21.77 5.98 -8.84
CA GLY A 379 22.64 6.91 -9.54
C GLY A 379 21.86 7.88 -10.40
N VAL A 380 22.23 9.16 -10.39
CA VAL A 380 21.66 10.18 -11.28
C VAL A 380 22.77 10.77 -12.14
N CYS A 381 22.62 10.61 -13.45
CA CYS A 381 23.53 11.17 -14.46
C CYS A 381 22.81 12.27 -15.24
N LEU A 382 23.44 13.42 -15.41
CA LEU A 382 22.94 14.50 -16.25
C LEU A 382 23.68 14.50 -17.61
N TRP A 383 22.96 14.90 -18.65
CA TRP A 383 23.49 14.98 -20.01
C TRP A 383 24.24 16.27 -20.23
N ASP A 384 25.50 16.18 -20.65
CA ASP A 384 26.27 17.30 -21.15
C ASP A 384 26.22 17.29 -22.69
N ALA A 385 25.36 18.11 -23.26
CA ALA A 385 25.14 18.18 -24.70
C ALA A 385 26.38 18.72 -25.46
N ALA A 386 27.18 19.57 -24.80
CA ALA A 386 28.38 20.14 -25.45
C ALA A 386 29.50 19.11 -25.62
N ARG A 387 29.56 18.14 -24.71
CA ARG A 387 30.56 17.07 -24.73
C ARG A 387 30.03 15.75 -25.26
N GLY A 388 28.69 15.60 -25.36
CA GLY A 388 28.05 14.37 -25.78
C GLY A 388 28.21 13.23 -24.75
N GLU A 389 28.19 13.55 -23.47
CA GLU A 389 28.47 12.60 -22.38
C GLU A 389 27.45 12.68 -21.24
N LEU A 390 27.25 11.56 -20.58
CA LEU A 390 26.49 11.47 -19.32
C LEU A 390 27.45 11.63 -18.13
N VAL A 391 27.23 12.63 -17.33
CA VAL A 391 28.04 12.94 -16.15
C VAL A 391 27.27 12.57 -14.89
N ARG A 392 27.80 11.64 -14.09
CA ARG A 392 27.21 11.29 -12.81
C ARG A 392 27.26 12.49 -11.84
N ARG A 393 26.10 12.90 -11.35
CA ARG A 393 25.96 14.04 -10.44
C ARG A 393 25.65 13.61 -9.00
N ALA A 394 24.98 12.48 -8.83
CA ALA A 394 24.65 11.95 -7.50
C ALA A 394 24.65 10.43 -7.51
N VAL A 395 25.02 9.85 -6.38
CA VAL A 395 24.85 8.44 -6.04
C VAL A 395 24.47 8.35 -4.58
N THR A 396 23.45 7.54 -4.27
CA THR A 396 23.07 7.19 -2.90
C THR A 396 23.01 5.67 -2.80
N THR A 397 23.62 5.11 -1.75
CA THR A 397 23.49 3.70 -1.37
C THR A 397 22.65 3.60 -0.12
N HIS A 398 22.07 2.42 0.12
CA HIS A 398 21.26 2.17 1.33
C HIS A 398 22.00 2.52 2.64
N ASP A 399 23.32 2.41 2.66
CA ASP A 399 24.18 2.75 3.81
C ASP A 399 24.57 4.23 3.88
N GLY A 400 24.03 5.07 2.99
CA GLY A 400 24.30 6.51 2.97
C GLY A 400 25.72 6.90 2.52
N ALA A 401 26.51 5.96 2.00
CA ALA A 401 27.85 6.24 1.50
C ALA A 401 27.76 6.98 0.15
N VAL A 402 28.26 8.22 0.13
CA VAL A 402 28.37 9.03 -1.09
C VAL A 402 29.70 8.67 -1.77
N GLU A 403 29.67 7.85 -2.81
CA GLU A 403 30.85 7.65 -3.66
C GLU A 403 31.05 8.85 -4.58
N SER A 404 32.12 9.57 -4.37
CA SER A 404 32.49 10.79 -5.10
C SER A 404 33.42 10.53 -6.28
N GLU A 405 33.20 9.51 -7.09
CA GLU A 405 33.96 9.35 -8.33
C GLU A 405 33.17 9.87 -9.54
N LYS A 406 33.84 10.76 -10.32
CA LYS A 406 33.30 11.28 -11.58
C LYS A 406 33.35 10.17 -12.64
N ASN A 407 32.31 9.34 -12.71
CA ASN A 407 32.13 8.45 -13.84
C ASN A 407 31.42 9.21 -14.96
N VAL A 408 32.04 9.23 -16.12
CA VAL A 408 31.51 9.80 -17.35
C VAL A 408 31.20 8.66 -18.29
N TRP A 409 30.00 8.63 -18.84
CA TRP A 409 29.62 7.61 -19.82
C TRP A 409 29.31 8.25 -21.17
N VAL A 410 30.05 7.77 -22.19
CA VAL A 410 29.86 8.20 -23.57
C VAL A 410 29.00 7.15 -24.27
N PRO A 411 27.82 7.52 -24.80
CA PRO A 411 27.00 6.61 -25.59
C PRO A 411 27.77 6.15 -26.84
N VAL A 412 27.68 4.85 -27.14
CA VAL A 412 28.24 4.27 -28.37
C VAL A 412 27.11 4.03 -29.34
N PRO A 413 27.24 4.43 -30.61
CA PRO A 413 26.18 4.23 -31.59
C PRO A 413 25.64 2.80 -31.60
N GLY A 414 24.31 2.66 -31.54
CA GLY A 414 23.61 1.38 -31.50
C GLY A 414 23.53 0.71 -30.14
N SER A 415 24.18 1.21 -29.08
CA SER A 415 24.05 0.71 -27.71
C SER A 415 22.68 1.05 -27.08
N THR A 416 22.36 0.44 -25.96
CA THR A 416 21.14 0.77 -25.21
C THR A 416 21.16 2.23 -24.75
N LEU A 417 22.31 2.74 -24.30
CA LEU A 417 22.47 4.14 -23.92
C LEU A 417 22.24 5.09 -25.08
N ASP A 418 22.75 4.78 -26.27
CA ASP A 418 22.53 5.57 -27.48
C ASP A 418 21.02 5.64 -27.82
N ARG A 419 20.30 4.51 -27.73
CA ARG A 419 18.86 4.50 -27.98
C ARG A 419 18.07 5.32 -26.96
N LEU A 420 18.51 5.38 -25.71
CA LEU A 420 17.90 6.21 -24.67
C LEU A 420 18.17 7.69 -24.93
N VAL A 421 19.41 8.05 -25.26
CA VAL A 421 19.82 9.45 -25.53
C VAL A 421 19.17 10.00 -26.80
N THR A 422 19.08 9.18 -27.86
CA THR A 422 18.47 9.59 -29.14
C THR A 422 16.94 9.56 -29.15
N GLY A 423 16.30 9.14 -28.03
CA GLY A 423 14.85 9.03 -27.95
C GLY A 423 14.25 7.86 -28.72
N SER A 424 15.09 6.95 -29.26
CA SER A 424 14.60 5.72 -29.91
C SER A 424 13.97 4.74 -28.91
N ASN A 425 14.27 4.88 -27.63
CA ASN A 425 13.60 4.24 -26.51
C ASN A 425 13.31 5.28 -25.42
N THR A 426 12.05 5.48 -25.08
CA THR A 426 11.61 6.48 -24.09
C THR A 426 11.19 5.88 -22.75
N GLY A 427 11.13 4.54 -22.65
CA GLY A 427 10.73 3.83 -21.43
C GLY A 427 11.90 3.34 -20.57
N PRO A 428 11.61 2.93 -19.32
CA PRO A 428 12.59 2.27 -18.47
C PRO A 428 13.11 0.98 -19.10
N VAL A 429 14.40 0.71 -18.96
CA VAL A 429 15.07 -0.50 -19.46
C VAL A 429 15.61 -1.30 -18.28
N PHE A 430 15.13 -2.51 -18.13
CA PHE A 430 15.65 -3.47 -17.15
C PHE A 430 16.88 -4.17 -17.71
N VAL A 431 17.91 -4.30 -16.90
CA VAL A 431 19.20 -4.90 -17.24
C VAL A 431 19.64 -5.83 -16.13
N ASP A 432 19.97 -7.06 -16.47
CA ASP A 432 20.55 -8.07 -15.58
C ASP A 432 21.71 -8.82 -16.27
N ALA A 433 22.18 -9.87 -15.65
CA ALA A 433 23.28 -10.69 -16.18
C ALA A 433 23.00 -11.33 -17.57
N THR A 434 21.74 -11.33 -18.02
CA THR A 434 21.31 -11.90 -19.32
C THR A 434 21.30 -10.87 -20.45
N THR A 435 21.67 -9.62 -20.17
CA THR A 435 21.66 -8.54 -21.19
C THR A 435 22.64 -8.81 -22.33
N ASP A 436 22.20 -8.54 -23.56
CA ASP A 436 23.05 -8.65 -24.75
C ASP A 436 23.99 -7.44 -24.94
N ASP A 437 23.78 -6.35 -24.19
CA ASP A 437 24.61 -5.15 -24.24
C ASP A 437 25.88 -5.33 -23.40
N VAL A 438 27.00 -5.61 -24.05
CA VAL A 438 28.31 -5.90 -23.44
C VAL A 438 28.75 -4.81 -22.46
N ARG A 439 28.43 -3.53 -22.74
CA ARG A 439 28.82 -2.42 -21.87
C ARG A 439 27.99 -2.35 -20.62
N LEU A 440 26.70 -2.61 -20.73
CA LEU A 440 25.84 -2.70 -19.56
C LEU A 440 26.18 -3.92 -18.72
N GLN A 441 26.53 -5.04 -19.35
CA GLN A 441 27.03 -6.22 -18.65
C GLN A 441 28.33 -5.90 -17.89
N GLN A 442 29.28 -5.19 -18.54
CA GLN A 442 30.50 -4.74 -17.88
C GLN A 442 30.23 -3.79 -16.72
N MET A 443 29.30 -2.86 -16.89
CA MET A 443 28.85 -1.95 -15.82
C MET A 443 28.29 -2.71 -14.59
N LEU A 444 27.46 -3.74 -14.81
CA LEU A 444 26.96 -4.58 -13.72
C LEU A 444 28.09 -5.26 -12.95
N ILE A 445 29.09 -5.79 -13.68
CA ILE A 445 30.25 -6.47 -13.07
C ILE A 445 31.13 -5.47 -12.30
N GLU A 446 31.47 -4.32 -12.90
CA GLU A 446 32.34 -3.31 -12.28
C GLU A 446 31.73 -2.68 -11.03
N LEU A 447 30.41 -2.59 -10.97
CA LEU A 447 29.68 -1.99 -9.87
C LEU A 447 29.10 -3.03 -8.89
N ASP A 448 29.39 -4.32 -9.11
CA ASP A 448 28.87 -5.45 -8.31
C ASP A 448 27.34 -5.45 -8.16
N LEU A 449 26.63 -5.29 -9.30
CA LEU A 449 25.17 -5.20 -9.36
C LEU A 449 24.56 -6.49 -9.91
N ALA A 450 23.52 -7.00 -9.23
CA ALA A 450 22.74 -8.13 -9.74
C ALA A 450 21.78 -7.70 -10.87
N ALA A 451 21.21 -6.51 -10.76
CA ALA A 451 20.37 -5.90 -11.80
C ALA A 451 20.30 -4.38 -11.68
N ALA A 452 19.92 -3.74 -12.78
CA ALA A 452 19.67 -2.31 -12.82
C ALA A 452 18.45 -1.99 -13.70
N MET A 453 17.77 -0.90 -13.38
CA MET A 453 16.74 -0.28 -14.20
C MET A 453 17.25 1.09 -14.65
N LEU A 454 17.39 1.27 -15.94
CA LEU A 454 17.80 2.51 -16.58
C LEU A 454 16.56 3.32 -16.96
N VAL A 455 16.37 4.47 -16.34
CA VAL A 455 15.19 5.31 -16.53
C VAL A 455 15.58 6.61 -17.20
N PRO A 456 15.21 6.83 -18.47
CA PRO A 456 15.53 8.07 -19.15
C PRO A 456 14.77 9.25 -18.55
N LEU A 457 15.48 10.31 -18.26
CA LEU A 457 14.95 11.61 -17.88
C LEU A 457 14.90 12.48 -19.14
N ALA A 458 13.84 12.34 -19.92
CA ALA A 458 13.71 12.96 -21.22
C ALA A 458 12.30 13.52 -21.46
N THR A 459 12.25 14.61 -22.24
CA THR A 459 11.02 15.13 -22.82
C THR A 459 10.93 14.71 -24.29
N ALA A 460 9.87 15.12 -25.00
CA ALA A 460 9.76 14.89 -26.43
C ALA A 460 10.91 15.53 -27.22
N ASP A 461 11.45 16.66 -26.71
CA ASP A 461 12.40 17.50 -27.45
C ASP A 461 13.84 17.43 -26.90
N SER A 462 14.04 16.89 -25.68
CA SER A 462 15.36 16.93 -25.04
C SER A 462 15.59 15.78 -24.07
N PHE A 463 16.79 15.23 -24.09
CA PHE A 463 17.30 14.29 -23.11
C PHE A 463 18.07 15.05 -22.03
N LEU A 464 17.62 14.96 -20.79
CA LEU A 464 18.19 15.68 -19.63
C LEU A 464 19.19 14.81 -18.86
N GLY A 465 19.00 13.49 -18.88
CA GLY A 465 19.85 12.58 -18.13
C GLY A 465 19.29 11.18 -17.96
N LEU A 466 19.87 10.45 -17.03
CA LEU A 466 19.52 9.06 -16.74
C LEU A 466 19.46 8.84 -15.24
N LEU A 467 18.37 8.23 -14.77
CA LEU A 467 18.24 7.69 -13.43
C LEU A 467 18.54 6.19 -13.50
N ILE A 468 19.44 5.71 -12.65
CA ILE A 468 19.88 4.32 -12.57
C ILE A 468 19.50 3.79 -11.21
N ILE A 469 18.57 2.85 -11.18
CA ILE A 469 18.10 2.18 -9.96
C ILE A 469 18.67 0.78 -9.97
N SER A 470 19.36 0.33 -8.91
CA SER A 470 20.06 -0.95 -8.93
C SER A 470 19.96 -1.71 -7.61
N VAL A 471 20.15 -3.03 -7.71
CA VAL A 471 20.16 -3.98 -6.59
C VAL A 471 21.43 -4.81 -6.63
N PHE A 472 22.00 -5.10 -5.45
CA PHE A 472 23.20 -5.93 -5.29
C PHE A 472 22.85 -7.42 -5.27
N ASP A 473 21.64 -7.75 -4.84
CA ASP A 473 21.10 -9.11 -4.79
C ASP A 473 19.69 -9.15 -5.39
N ARG A 474 19.10 -10.34 -5.50
CA ARG A 474 17.69 -10.56 -5.88
C ARG A 474 17.19 -9.67 -7.03
N PRO A 475 17.61 -9.95 -8.28
CA PRO A 475 17.22 -9.16 -9.45
C PRO A 475 15.69 -9.06 -9.64
N ASP A 476 14.93 -9.98 -9.03
CA ASP A 476 13.46 -9.99 -9.07
C ASP A 476 12.83 -8.71 -8.49
N ARG A 477 13.52 -8.01 -7.58
CA ARG A 477 13.06 -6.73 -6.99
C ARG A 477 12.86 -5.63 -8.05
N LEU A 478 13.60 -5.69 -9.15
CA LEU A 478 13.52 -4.72 -10.24
C LEU A 478 12.91 -5.29 -11.53
N LYS A 479 12.41 -6.55 -11.53
CA LYS A 479 11.69 -7.06 -12.70
C LYS A 479 10.50 -6.17 -13.05
N PRO A 480 10.33 -5.81 -14.33
CA PRO A 480 9.27 -4.90 -14.76
C PRO A 480 7.90 -5.51 -14.46
N THR A 481 7.20 -4.96 -13.46
CA THR A 481 5.77 -5.15 -13.24
C THR A 481 5.04 -3.86 -13.57
N PRO A 482 3.76 -3.88 -13.95
CA PRO A 482 2.99 -2.67 -14.21
C PRO A 482 3.09 -1.66 -13.05
N GLU A 483 3.01 -2.12 -11.81
CA GLU A 483 3.07 -1.28 -10.61
C GLU A 483 4.45 -0.64 -10.40
N LEU A 484 5.55 -1.38 -10.68
CA LEU A 484 6.90 -0.85 -10.59
C LEU A 484 7.15 0.19 -11.68
N LEU A 485 6.72 -0.12 -12.92
CA LEU A 485 6.86 0.80 -14.04
C LEU A 485 6.07 2.10 -13.82
N ASP A 486 4.87 2.03 -13.27
CA ASP A 486 4.07 3.22 -12.94
C ASP A 486 4.74 4.07 -11.85
N ARG A 487 5.29 3.44 -10.80
CA ARG A 487 6.04 4.14 -9.74
C ARG A 487 7.27 4.84 -10.30
N VAL A 488 8.08 4.12 -11.06
CA VAL A 488 9.31 4.65 -11.64
C VAL A 488 9.02 5.76 -12.65
N SER A 489 7.98 5.61 -13.47
CA SER A 489 7.53 6.64 -14.41
C SER A 489 7.02 7.89 -13.69
N GLY A 490 6.31 7.73 -12.57
CA GLY A 490 5.88 8.84 -11.73
C GLY A 490 7.07 9.63 -11.15
N VAL A 491 8.08 8.93 -10.65
CA VAL A 491 9.35 9.54 -10.18
C VAL A 491 10.05 10.29 -11.32
N ALA A 492 10.16 9.66 -12.49
CA ALA A 492 10.81 10.26 -13.66
C ALA A 492 10.09 11.55 -14.10
N ALA A 493 8.77 11.56 -14.15
CA ALA A 493 7.99 12.73 -14.53
C ALA A 493 8.24 13.93 -13.58
N GLN A 494 8.29 13.69 -12.25
CA GLN A 494 8.62 14.73 -11.28
C GLN A 494 10.08 15.21 -11.44
N ALA A 495 11.01 14.29 -11.64
CA ALA A 495 12.42 14.59 -11.85
C ALA A 495 12.65 15.43 -13.11
N ILE A 496 12.01 15.08 -14.24
CA ILE A 496 12.08 15.81 -15.50
C ILE A 496 11.67 17.26 -15.32
N THR A 497 10.49 17.49 -14.70
CA THR A 497 9.98 18.84 -14.45
C THR A 497 10.93 19.66 -13.58
N ALA A 498 11.45 19.06 -12.50
CA ALA A 498 12.37 19.74 -11.61
C ALA A 498 13.71 20.04 -12.32
N LEU A 499 14.28 19.07 -13.03
CA LEU A 499 15.55 19.24 -13.75
C LEU A 499 15.47 20.28 -14.87
N GLN A 500 14.35 20.36 -15.61
CA GLN A 500 14.15 21.42 -16.60
C GLN A 500 14.24 22.80 -15.96
N ASN A 501 13.54 22.98 -14.82
CA ASN A 501 13.58 24.23 -14.08
C ASN A 501 14.99 24.52 -13.51
N GLY A 502 15.66 23.49 -12.95
CA GLY A 502 17.02 23.62 -12.44
C GLY A 502 18.05 23.97 -13.52
N CYS A 503 17.99 23.33 -14.69
CA CYS A 503 18.86 23.65 -15.82
C CYS A 503 18.63 25.06 -16.33
N LEU A 504 17.37 25.53 -16.41
CA LEU A 504 17.06 26.90 -16.78
C LEU A 504 17.62 27.90 -15.77
N LEU A 505 17.51 27.64 -14.48
CA LEU A 505 18.07 28.48 -13.43
C LEU A 505 19.61 28.50 -13.47
N ASP A 506 20.25 27.34 -13.68
CA ASP A 506 21.70 27.24 -13.85
C ASP A 506 22.16 28.07 -15.06
N GLU A 507 21.45 27.97 -16.19
CA GLU A 507 21.71 28.75 -17.42
C GLU A 507 21.51 30.25 -17.16
N MET A 508 20.40 30.66 -16.57
CA MET A 508 20.14 32.06 -16.23
C MET A 508 21.20 32.62 -15.27
N THR A 509 21.60 31.82 -14.27
CA THR A 509 22.64 32.18 -13.32
C THR A 509 23.98 32.33 -14.01
N HIS A 510 24.29 31.40 -14.91
CA HIS A 510 25.52 31.50 -15.73
C HIS A 510 25.52 32.76 -16.60
N GLN A 511 24.42 33.04 -17.29
CA GLN A 511 24.28 34.25 -18.12
C GLN A 511 24.37 35.54 -17.29
N ALA A 512 23.81 35.54 -16.07
CA ALA A 512 23.85 36.69 -15.19
C ALA A 512 25.23 36.99 -14.57
N LEU A 513 26.06 35.95 -14.47
CA LEU A 513 27.38 36.04 -13.81
C LEU A 513 28.56 36.01 -14.77
N HIS A 514 28.36 35.61 -16.04
CA HIS A 514 29.44 35.51 -17.03
C HIS A 514 29.22 36.47 -18.18
N ASP A 515 30.30 36.90 -18.82
CA ASP A 515 30.31 37.66 -20.08
C ASP A 515 29.96 36.73 -21.26
N GLN A 516 28.89 37.05 -21.98
CA GLN A 516 28.34 36.18 -23.04
C GLN A 516 29.28 35.95 -24.21
N LEU A 517 30.20 36.89 -24.47
CA LEU A 517 31.14 36.77 -25.57
C LEU A 517 32.33 35.88 -25.19
N THR A 518 32.94 36.15 -24.05
CA THR A 518 34.22 35.53 -23.66
C THR A 518 34.08 34.34 -22.73
N GLY A 519 32.90 34.15 -22.08
CA GLY A 519 32.68 33.15 -21.07
C GLY A 519 33.40 33.40 -19.74
N LEU A 520 34.11 34.49 -19.59
CA LEU A 520 34.75 34.91 -18.34
C LEU A 520 33.71 35.40 -17.31
N ALA A 521 34.13 35.53 -16.05
CA ALA A 521 33.33 36.25 -15.05
C ALA A 521 33.01 37.67 -15.56
N ASN A 522 31.74 38.08 -15.41
CA ASN A 522 31.37 39.46 -15.69
C ASN A 522 31.69 40.40 -14.50
N ARG A 523 31.40 41.69 -14.64
CA ARG A 523 31.63 42.70 -13.60
C ARG A 523 30.93 42.34 -12.28
N LEU A 524 29.72 41.79 -12.33
CA LEU A 524 28.94 41.41 -11.13
C LEU A 524 29.65 40.30 -10.36
N GLN A 525 29.91 39.17 -11.03
CA GLN A 525 30.58 38.04 -10.43
C GLN A 525 31.96 38.39 -9.91
N PHE A 526 32.70 39.16 -10.67
CA PHE A 526 34.06 39.63 -10.27
C PHE A 526 34.00 40.46 -8.98
N THR A 527 33.05 41.40 -8.86
CA THR A 527 32.89 42.25 -7.70
C THR A 527 32.55 41.43 -6.46
N ASP A 528 31.68 40.44 -6.60
CA ASP A 528 31.30 39.55 -5.48
C ASP A 528 32.48 38.67 -5.05
N GLN A 529 33.26 38.14 -5.99
CA GLN A 529 34.47 37.36 -5.69
C GLN A 529 35.57 38.22 -5.05
N LEU A 530 35.73 39.46 -5.49
CA LEU A 530 36.66 40.40 -4.91
C LEU A 530 36.29 40.72 -3.43
N ARG A 531 35.00 40.97 -3.16
CA ARG A 531 34.51 41.17 -1.79
C ARG A 531 34.80 39.97 -0.93
N ALA A 532 34.45 38.77 -1.37
CA ALA A 532 34.71 37.53 -0.63
C ALA A 532 36.20 37.26 -0.43
N ALA A 533 37.07 37.63 -1.39
CA ALA A 533 38.51 37.50 -1.24
C ALA A 533 39.06 38.47 -0.19
N VAL A 534 38.64 39.73 -0.21
CA VAL A 534 39.10 40.75 0.78
C VAL A 534 38.57 40.37 2.20
N GLU A 535 37.37 39.86 2.35
CA GLU A 535 36.87 39.37 3.63
C GLU A 535 37.71 38.20 4.18
N ARG A 536 38.00 37.20 3.35
CA ARG A 536 38.90 36.10 3.73
C ARG A 536 40.32 36.59 4.07
N ALA A 537 40.84 37.53 3.32
CA ALA A 537 42.15 38.11 3.52
C ALA A 537 42.21 38.86 4.86
N ARG A 538 41.12 39.51 5.29
CA ARG A 538 40.98 40.19 6.57
C ARG A 538 41.08 39.23 7.74
N GLU A 539 40.47 38.04 7.61
CA GLU A 539 40.48 36.99 8.63
C GLU A 539 41.82 36.24 8.70
N GLN A 540 42.45 35.97 7.55
CA GLN A 540 43.62 35.09 7.42
C GLN A 540 44.94 35.84 7.28
N VAL A 541 44.92 37.18 7.25
CA VAL A 541 46.11 38.05 7.11
C VAL A 541 46.91 37.71 5.84
N HIS A 542 46.26 37.39 4.73
CA HIS A 542 46.89 37.14 3.45
C HIS A 542 46.64 38.30 2.47
N PRO A 543 47.61 38.68 1.63
CA PRO A 543 47.39 39.72 0.61
C PRO A 543 46.48 39.19 -0.50
N VAL A 544 45.65 40.07 -1.07
CA VAL A 544 44.89 39.84 -2.29
C VAL A 544 45.41 40.84 -3.32
N THR A 545 45.75 40.32 -4.51
CA THR A 545 46.20 41.19 -5.60
C THR A 545 45.15 41.26 -6.67
N LEU A 546 44.89 42.47 -7.10
CA LEU A 546 44.01 42.79 -8.23
C LEU A 546 44.82 43.34 -9.37
N LEU A 547 44.72 42.77 -10.55
CA LEU A 547 45.19 43.33 -11.81
C LEU A 547 44.02 43.86 -12.58
N TYR A 548 44.09 45.11 -13.05
CA TYR A 548 43.14 45.73 -13.96
C TYR A 548 43.82 45.95 -15.30
N LEU A 549 43.22 45.51 -16.40
CA LEU A 549 43.83 45.47 -17.72
C LEU A 549 42.93 46.16 -18.75
N ASP A 550 43.54 46.91 -19.67
CA ASP A 550 42.92 47.51 -20.84
C ASP A 550 43.76 47.16 -22.09
N LEU A 551 43.07 46.72 -23.17
CA LEU A 551 43.75 46.28 -24.38
C LEU A 551 44.12 47.49 -25.24
N ASP A 552 45.43 47.73 -25.38
CA ASP A 552 45.94 48.83 -26.19
C ASP A 552 45.81 48.48 -27.70
N GLY A 553 45.18 49.34 -28.48
CA GLY A 553 44.99 49.14 -29.90
C GLY A 553 43.76 48.33 -30.33
N PHE A 554 42.86 47.98 -29.40
CA PHE A 554 41.64 47.20 -29.71
C PHE A 554 40.66 48.01 -30.61
N LYS A 555 40.44 49.29 -30.31
CA LYS A 555 39.54 50.13 -31.11
C LYS A 555 39.96 50.23 -32.57
N PRO A 556 41.23 50.51 -32.93
CA PRO A 556 41.70 50.41 -34.31
C PRO A 556 41.42 49.09 -35.01
N VAL A 557 41.50 47.96 -34.32
CA VAL A 557 41.14 46.65 -34.90
C VAL A 557 39.67 46.59 -35.29
N ASN A 558 38.78 47.08 -34.44
CA ASN A 558 37.36 47.16 -34.77
C ASN A 558 37.08 48.09 -35.95
N ASP A 559 37.75 49.25 -35.98
CA ASP A 559 37.58 50.24 -37.02
C ASP A 559 38.09 49.77 -38.40
N GLU A 560 39.13 48.89 -38.41
CA GLU A 560 39.79 48.41 -39.64
C GLU A 560 39.22 47.05 -40.14
N PHE A 561 38.94 46.12 -39.21
CA PHE A 561 38.56 44.74 -39.55
C PHE A 561 37.11 44.37 -39.20
N GLY A 562 36.39 45.31 -38.57
CA GLY A 562 34.97 45.10 -38.16
C GLY A 562 34.83 44.47 -36.77
N HIS A 563 33.62 44.57 -36.23
CA HIS A 563 33.30 44.09 -34.88
C HIS A 563 33.41 42.57 -34.72
N ASP A 564 33.14 41.81 -35.81
CA ASP A 564 33.23 40.33 -35.75
C ASP A 564 34.66 39.84 -35.50
N VAL A 565 35.65 40.49 -36.11
CA VAL A 565 37.07 40.20 -35.88
C VAL A 565 37.48 40.65 -34.47
N GLY A 566 36.96 41.82 -34.02
CA GLY A 566 37.18 42.29 -32.66
C GLY A 566 36.63 41.35 -31.61
N ASP A 567 35.44 40.80 -31.83
CA ASP A 567 34.81 39.83 -30.91
C ASP A 567 35.59 38.51 -30.85
N GLN A 568 36.05 37.97 -31.99
CA GLN A 568 36.93 36.80 -32.03
C GLN A 568 38.28 37.09 -31.32
N LEU A 569 38.81 38.30 -31.43
CA LEU A 569 40.03 38.72 -30.76
C LEU A 569 39.81 38.77 -29.21
N LEU A 570 38.69 39.30 -28.72
CA LEU A 570 38.35 39.30 -27.31
C LEU A 570 38.25 37.86 -26.75
N VAL A 571 37.65 36.94 -27.50
CA VAL A 571 37.60 35.51 -27.14
C VAL A 571 38.99 34.88 -27.07
N ALA A 572 39.87 35.23 -28.03
CA ALA A 572 41.25 34.74 -28.05
C ALA A 572 42.09 35.31 -26.90
N VAL A 573 41.89 36.58 -26.55
CA VAL A 573 42.50 37.25 -25.38
C VAL A 573 42.05 36.52 -24.08
N ALA A 574 40.74 36.31 -23.91
CA ALA A 574 40.18 35.60 -22.73
C ALA A 574 40.80 34.22 -22.55
N LYS A 575 40.88 33.42 -23.62
CA LYS A 575 41.52 32.09 -23.59
C LYS A 575 43.01 32.17 -23.22
N ARG A 576 43.73 33.14 -23.76
CA ARG A 576 45.16 33.34 -23.46
C ARG A 576 45.39 33.78 -22.02
N MET A 577 44.54 34.69 -21.48
CA MET A 577 44.61 35.14 -20.11
C MET A 577 44.31 33.96 -19.14
N THR A 578 43.29 33.17 -19.40
CA THR A 578 42.94 31.98 -18.60
C THR A 578 44.09 30.96 -18.57
N ALA A 579 44.79 30.76 -19.71
CA ALA A 579 45.95 29.88 -19.79
C ALA A 579 47.18 30.41 -18.98
N CYS A 580 47.23 31.70 -18.72
CA CYS A 580 48.28 32.35 -17.93
C CYS A 580 47.97 32.42 -16.42
N THR A 581 46.81 31.99 -15.96
CA THR A 581 46.35 32.05 -14.58
C THR A 581 46.13 30.66 -14.02
N ARG A 582 46.07 30.53 -12.70
CA ARG A 582 45.78 29.27 -11.99
C ARG A 582 44.27 29.09 -11.86
N SER A 583 43.79 27.88 -11.60
CA SER A 583 42.37 27.60 -11.37
C SER A 583 41.78 28.32 -10.11
N ALA A 584 42.66 28.74 -9.20
CA ALA A 584 42.27 29.51 -8.00
C ALA A 584 42.16 31.02 -8.26
N ASP A 585 42.69 31.50 -9.40
CA ASP A 585 42.61 32.91 -9.80
C ASP A 585 41.32 33.14 -10.60
N THR A 586 40.77 34.35 -10.52
CA THR A 586 39.59 34.74 -11.29
C THR A 586 40.00 35.69 -12.40
N VAL A 587 39.66 35.32 -13.65
CA VAL A 587 39.77 36.20 -14.83
C VAL A 587 38.37 36.68 -15.19
N ALA A 588 38.23 37.99 -15.37
CA ALA A 588 36.92 38.61 -15.67
C ALA A 588 37.08 39.61 -16.85
N ARG A 589 35.95 39.80 -17.59
CA ARG A 589 35.78 40.93 -18.49
C ARG A 589 34.79 41.92 -17.88
N LEU A 590 35.26 43.14 -17.68
CA LEU A 590 34.47 44.18 -16.99
C LEU A 590 33.59 44.99 -17.97
N GLY A 591 33.92 44.96 -19.25
CA GLY A 591 33.19 45.57 -20.36
C GLY A 591 34.12 46.07 -21.45
N GLY A 592 33.68 46.11 -22.72
CA GLY A 592 34.52 46.54 -23.84
C GLY A 592 35.84 45.76 -23.96
N ASP A 593 36.96 46.48 -23.87
CA ASP A 593 38.35 46.00 -23.87
C ASP A 593 38.99 45.93 -22.45
N GLU A 594 38.17 46.08 -21.40
CA GLU A 594 38.63 46.04 -20.01
C GLU A 594 38.52 44.62 -19.40
N PHE A 595 39.59 44.14 -18.82
CA PHE A 595 39.70 42.86 -18.13
C PHE A 595 40.20 43.05 -16.71
N ALA A 596 39.96 42.07 -15.84
CA ALA A 596 40.52 42.03 -14.50
C ALA A 596 40.96 40.62 -14.14
N VAL A 597 42.00 40.52 -13.29
CA VAL A 597 42.47 39.27 -12.71
C VAL A 597 42.58 39.43 -11.20
N LEU A 598 41.86 38.56 -10.48
CA LEU A 598 41.95 38.47 -9.03
C LEU A 598 42.89 37.31 -8.68
N ILE A 599 44.03 37.60 -8.06
CA ILE A 599 45.00 36.59 -7.66
C ILE A 599 44.82 36.26 -6.20
N ASN A 600 44.41 35.02 -5.94
CA ASN A 600 44.20 34.46 -4.59
C ASN A 600 45.45 33.70 -4.15
N SER A 601 46.58 34.38 -3.94
CA SER A 601 47.81 33.71 -3.53
C SER A 601 47.96 33.64 -2.02
N ARG A 602 48.30 32.46 -1.50
CA ARG A 602 48.68 32.24 -0.12
C ARG A 602 50.17 32.53 0.13
N THR A 603 50.94 32.85 -0.90
CA THR A 603 52.38 33.11 -0.90
C THR A 603 52.67 34.55 -1.32
N ALA A 604 53.83 35.06 -0.96
CA ALA A 604 54.24 36.45 -0.99
C ALA A 604 54.03 37.22 -2.30
N ALA A 605 54.13 38.54 -2.26
CA ALA A 605 53.90 39.51 -3.32
C ALA A 605 54.63 39.20 -4.67
N GLY A 606 55.56 38.27 -4.75
CA GLY A 606 56.24 37.83 -5.94
C GLY A 606 55.41 37.08 -6.96
N ASP A 607 54.41 36.28 -6.50
CA ASP A 607 53.56 35.52 -7.42
C ASP A 607 52.68 36.42 -8.31
N ALA A 608 52.28 37.57 -7.82
CA ALA A 608 51.44 38.53 -8.56
C ALA A 608 52.22 39.29 -9.61
N GLU A 609 53.50 39.62 -9.34
CA GLU A 609 54.41 40.21 -10.31
C GLU A 609 54.65 39.24 -11.50
N GLU A 610 54.97 37.99 -11.18
CA GLU A 610 55.17 36.94 -12.21
C GLU A 610 53.92 36.70 -13.06
N VAL A 611 52.70 36.72 -12.47
CA VAL A 611 51.46 36.61 -13.26
C VAL A 611 51.24 37.85 -14.12
N SER A 612 51.53 39.05 -13.61
CA SER A 612 51.43 40.30 -14.36
C SER A 612 52.39 40.32 -15.57
N GLU A 613 53.64 39.95 -15.36
CA GLU A 613 54.65 39.85 -16.43
C GLU A 613 54.27 38.79 -17.46
N ARG A 614 53.84 37.61 -17.00
CA ARG A 614 53.39 36.51 -17.89
C ARG A 614 52.18 36.91 -18.73
N LEU A 615 51.21 37.64 -18.15
CA LEU A 615 50.05 38.18 -18.89
C LEU A 615 50.50 39.21 -19.93
N ALA A 616 51.37 40.17 -19.55
CA ALA A 616 51.89 41.17 -20.46
C ALA A 616 52.64 40.53 -21.66
N ASP A 617 53.55 39.59 -21.40
CA ASP A 617 54.25 38.85 -22.44
C ASP A 617 53.32 38.02 -23.32
N ALA A 618 52.32 37.39 -22.76
CA ALA A 618 51.37 36.57 -23.48
C ALA A 618 50.50 37.44 -24.41
N LEU A 619 50.06 38.61 -23.96
CA LEU A 619 49.17 39.49 -24.73
C LEU A 619 49.90 40.25 -25.85
N THR A 620 51.23 40.42 -25.75
CA THR A 620 52.04 41.03 -26.83
C THR A 620 52.34 40.04 -27.96
N ARG A 621 52.12 38.73 -27.79
CA ARG A 621 52.27 37.77 -28.88
C ARG A 621 51.15 37.91 -29.91
N PRO A 622 51.45 37.72 -31.22
CA PRO A 622 50.46 37.87 -32.31
C PRO A 622 49.20 36.96 -32.05
N PHE A 623 48.05 37.47 -32.44
CA PHE A 623 46.78 36.74 -32.52
C PHE A 623 46.47 36.47 -34.00
N MET A 624 46.23 35.21 -34.34
CA MET A 624 45.81 34.81 -35.70
C MET A 624 44.27 34.71 -35.70
N ILE A 625 43.62 35.68 -36.33
CA ILE A 625 42.14 35.75 -36.40
C ILE A 625 41.77 35.94 -37.88
N ASP A 626 40.99 35.03 -38.45
CA ASP A 626 40.53 35.01 -39.86
C ASP A 626 41.63 35.23 -40.86
N GLY A 627 42.85 34.70 -40.61
CA GLY A 627 44.02 34.83 -41.48
C GLY A 627 44.78 36.12 -41.27
N HIS A 628 44.36 37.02 -40.39
CA HIS A 628 45.07 38.28 -40.06
C HIS A 628 45.96 38.06 -38.84
N GLU A 629 47.12 38.58 -38.84
CA GLU A 629 48.08 38.64 -37.74
C GLU A 629 47.90 39.97 -37.02
N LEU A 630 47.27 39.93 -35.85
CA LEU A 630 46.88 41.09 -35.02
C LEU A 630 47.83 41.20 -33.82
N LEU A 631 48.44 42.38 -33.63
CA LEU A 631 49.27 42.69 -32.47
C LEU A 631 48.52 43.65 -31.54
N LEU A 632 48.47 43.29 -30.27
CA LEU A 632 47.89 44.11 -29.22
C LEU A 632 48.94 44.38 -28.14
N GLY A 633 48.77 45.50 -27.42
CA GLY A 633 49.37 45.73 -26.13
C GLY A 633 48.32 45.56 -25.01
N ALA A 634 48.78 45.54 -23.80
CA ALA A 634 47.92 45.62 -22.63
C ALA A 634 48.53 46.58 -21.59
N SER A 635 47.73 47.53 -21.16
CA SER A 635 48.07 48.39 -20.02
C SER A 635 47.55 47.72 -18.76
N ILE A 636 48.47 47.34 -17.83
CA ILE A 636 48.14 46.56 -16.63
C ILE A 636 48.42 47.44 -15.40
N GLY A 637 47.39 47.67 -14.60
CA GLY A 637 47.47 48.28 -13.29
C GLY A 637 47.34 47.27 -12.15
N ARG A 638 48.15 47.35 -11.13
CA ARG A 638 48.15 46.45 -9.96
C ARG A 638 47.78 47.21 -8.71
N ALA A 639 46.97 46.57 -7.87
CA ALA A 639 46.72 47.00 -6.51
C ALA A 639 46.69 45.80 -5.55
N VAL A 640 47.21 45.98 -4.34
CA VAL A 640 47.37 44.95 -3.32
C VAL A 640 46.62 45.33 -2.04
N TYR A 641 45.72 44.48 -1.58
CA TYR A 641 45.09 44.58 -0.27
C TYR A 641 46.06 44.01 0.78
N PRO A 642 46.24 44.62 1.96
CA PRO A 642 45.67 45.91 2.39
C PRO A 642 46.56 47.13 2.11
N ILE A 643 47.59 46.98 1.27
CA ILE A 643 48.64 47.99 1.04
C ILE A 643 48.11 49.22 0.30
N ASP A 644 47.43 49.00 -0.84
CA ASP A 644 46.96 50.05 -1.71
C ASP A 644 45.53 50.51 -1.43
N ALA A 645 44.74 49.67 -0.73
CA ALA A 645 43.42 49.99 -0.24
C ALA A 645 42.98 48.99 0.82
N ASP A 646 41.99 49.41 1.66
CA ASP A 646 41.38 48.64 2.75
C ASP A 646 39.96 48.11 2.44
N THR A 647 39.43 48.46 1.27
CA THR A 647 38.10 48.06 0.83
C THR A 647 38.14 47.51 -0.62
N PRO A 648 37.21 46.62 -1.02
CA PRO A 648 37.13 46.10 -2.38
C PRO A 648 37.00 47.18 -3.44
N ASP A 649 36.15 48.17 -3.20
CA ASP A 649 35.95 49.29 -4.15
C ASP A 649 37.16 50.20 -4.20
N GLY A 650 37.86 50.37 -3.09
CA GLY A 650 39.16 51.10 -3.03
C GLY A 650 40.22 50.40 -3.83
N LEU A 651 40.31 49.06 -3.73
CA LEU A 651 41.29 48.24 -4.46
C LEU A 651 41.06 48.32 -5.95
N LEU A 652 39.77 48.28 -6.39
CA LEU A 652 39.39 48.39 -7.81
C LEU A 652 39.81 49.77 -8.35
N ARG A 653 39.53 50.85 -7.62
CA ARG A 653 39.93 52.23 -8.03
C ARG A 653 41.45 52.38 -8.08
N SER A 654 42.20 51.79 -7.14
CA SER A 654 43.66 51.86 -7.12
C SER A 654 44.28 51.12 -8.29
N ALA A 655 43.75 49.94 -8.65
CA ALA A 655 44.21 49.17 -9.80
C ALA A 655 43.91 49.90 -11.13
N ASP A 656 42.69 50.45 -11.27
CA ASP A 656 42.29 51.24 -12.44
C ASP A 656 43.17 52.51 -12.58
N ALA A 657 43.41 53.23 -11.49
CA ALA A 657 44.31 54.42 -11.51
C ALA A 657 45.74 54.02 -11.91
N ALA A 658 46.24 52.88 -11.41
CA ALA A 658 47.55 52.36 -11.79
C ALA A 658 47.62 51.99 -13.28
N MET A 659 46.59 51.31 -13.80
CA MET A 659 46.48 50.96 -15.22
C MET A 659 46.48 52.23 -16.10
N PHE A 660 45.67 53.22 -15.71
CA PHE A 660 45.58 54.50 -16.45
C PHE A 660 46.92 55.23 -16.46
N ALA A 661 47.74 55.15 -15.38
CA ALA A 661 49.08 55.73 -15.31
C ALA A 661 50.04 55.05 -16.31
N VAL A 662 49.97 53.71 -16.41
CA VAL A 662 50.73 52.92 -17.42
C VAL A 662 50.32 53.32 -18.82
N LYS A 663 49.02 53.42 -19.12
CA LYS A 663 48.47 53.78 -20.43
C LYS A 663 48.90 55.16 -20.91
N ARG A 664 48.98 56.15 -20.00
CA ARG A 664 49.56 57.47 -20.29
C ARG A 664 51.03 57.44 -20.57
N GLY A 665 51.80 56.64 -19.81
CA GLY A 665 53.26 56.51 -20.01
C GLY A 665 53.60 55.87 -21.35
N THR A 666 52.78 54.92 -21.82
CA THR A 666 52.96 54.22 -23.11
C THR A 666 52.62 55.15 -24.28
N ARG A 667 51.55 55.99 -24.18
CA ARG A 667 51.18 57.01 -25.15
C ARG A 667 52.21 58.11 -25.28
N GLY A 668 53.01 58.40 -24.26
CA GLY A 668 54.06 59.39 -24.22
C GLY A 668 55.36 58.93 -24.87
N ARG A 669 55.55 57.61 -25.03
CA ARG A 669 56.80 57.00 -25.59
C ARG A 669 56.63 56.43 -26.99
N GLY A 670 55.45 56.41 -27.57
CA GLY A 670 55.14 55.66 -28.78
C GLY A 670 54.29 56.40 -29.79
N SER A 671 54.81 57.52 -30.35
CA SER A 671 54.38 57.98 -31.67
C SER A 671 55.31 57.36 -32.76
N SER A 672 55.32 56.07 -32.90
CA SER A 672 55.85 55.40 -34.05
C SER A 672 55.89 53.86 -33.89
N THR A 673 54.73 53.23 -34.01
CA THR A 673 54.75 51.84 -34.45
C THR A 673 53.60 51.65 -35.42
N THR A 674 53.92 51.88 -36.68
CA THR A 674 53.12 51.64 -37.86
C THR A 674 52.73 50.20 -37.92
N HIS A 675 51.48 49.98 -38.18
CA HIS A 675 50.86 48.66 -38.44
C HIS A 675 51.66 47.94 -39.60
N ALA A 676 52.32 46.87 -39.28
CA ALA A 676 52.83 45.97 -40.26
C ALA A 676 51.78 44.86 -40.52
N VAL A 677 50.86 45.16 -41.45
CA VAL A 677 50.05 44.12 -42.08
C VAL A 677 50.93 43.40 -43.09
N ARG A 678 51.38 42.19 -42.74
CA ARG A 678 51.91 41.29 -43.79
C ARG A 678 50.79 40.38 -44.24
N GLY A 679 50.08 40.74 -45.31
CA GLY A 679 49.21 39.84 -46.05
C GLY A 679 50.06 38.81 -46.81
N ARG A 680 49.67 37.58 -46.71
CA ARG A 680 49.85 36.52 -47.71
C ARG A 680 48.51 35.95 -48.09
#